data_88d207402fa9d439b5a38dbc4da83310
#
_entry.id   88d207402fa9d439b5a38dbc4da83310
#
_cell.length_a   1.000
_cell.length_b   1.000
_cell.length_c   1.000
_cell.angle_alpha   90.00
_cell.angle_beta   90.00
_cell.angle_gamma   90.00
#
_symmetry.space_group_name_H-M   'P 1'
#
loop_
_entity.id
_entity.type
_entity.pdbx_description
1 polymer ?
#
loop_
_entity_poly.entity_id
_entity_poly.type
_entity_poly.pdbx_seq_one_letter_code
_entity_poly.pdbx_strand_id
1 'polypeptide(L)'
;MDILVPNKPKYRSLCMCFHCHSAQASLDGGSSVKALVKRSKELGRRSATLTDHGQMGGLAELYEESMKAGLTPIHGVEIYLMSPWEPPKIYKNGKEEPATCHMTVLFKTQKAYEYFSSLTPIAHERALIKYGDMKPLLTWEELQEIGNEIVLGSGCYGSAVSKALKAGNPELAEQIYQQIRSIVSPESFFVEVMPHILDQKWIRPEYDKVSKEIIKSGMFVPNDLDECGSPIDLQKASNQFMVQMARKYKDPIVISEDAHVAVEDHKVVQDVRLGDNWRFSCSYSLEPTEVWADSLMKQMPDITSRDIEEWVDNSYKIFEQFRGYKFLTSKNRHLLPTMESVYNVSSDTSSVQHLKKLIVETGRFPKDPEKAVIYSERLKEEIRVLTQLGYDFLPYVFTVHDVCIAMRERGYLANPRGSGCSSLVLYLIGVSIIDPIEWKLPFSRFLNEGRVKGGSFPDIDLDISIREVCLDYLKAKYQDNMALISTDVAMRLKLTIREVERWMFGKVRSSTEDVLDDMPFVPQGVSDLHFLFGYEDESTGEHVQGFLESGSQAAEKLKNYIETEKEIWEVVLACSGIPKTRGVHAGGVVITPVPIQSIIPLTKVNDQLATAYTMKWVEYVGGVKFDFLGVKTLESLSHSFKAIQENLGVVFD
;
A
#
# COMPACT_ATOMS: atom_id res chain seq x y z
N MET A 1 -17.26 -6.59 -31.15
CA MET A 1 -18.37 -6.96 -30.26
C MET A 1 -19.12 -5.67 -29.94
N ASP A 2 -20.35 -5.57 -30.41
CA ASP A 2 -21.18 -4.41 -30.22
C ASP A 2 -21.43 -4.21 -28.72
N ILE A 3 -20.99 -3.05 -28.20
CA ILE A 3 -21.32 -2.62 -26.86
C ILE A 3 -22.81 -2.32 -26.87
N LEU A 4 -23.60 -3.24 -26.33
CA LEU A 4 -25.02 -3.01 -26.06
C LEU A 4 -25.14 -1.78 -25.16
N VAL A 5 -25.64 -0.68 -25.73
CA VAL A 5 -26.04 0.49 -24.96
C VAL A 5 -27.09 0.01 -23.97
N PRO A 6 -26.88 0.10 -22.66
CA PRO A 6 -27.83 -0.43 -21.70
C PRO A 6 -29.16 0.32 -21.85
N ASN A 7 -30.25 -0.44 -21.89
CA ASN A 7 -31.62 0.08 -21.68
C ASN A 7 -31.57 1.00 -20.45
N LYS A 8 -32.45 2.04 -20.45
CA LYS A 8 -32.56 2.99 -19.32
C LYS A 8 -32.44 2.24 -18.00
N PRO A 9 -31.56 2.69 -17.08
CA PRO A 9 -31.33 2.00 -15.82
C PRO A 9 -32.65 1.78 -15.10
N LYS A 10 -32.88 0.56 -14.63
CA LYS A 10 -34.12 0.13 -13.94
C LYS A 10 -34.33 0.92 -12.64
N TYR A 11 -33.23 1.35 -12.01
CA TYR A 11 -33.22 2.13 -10.79
C TYR A 11 -32.84 3.59 -11.06
N ARG A 12 -33.42 4.53 -10.32
CA ARG A 12 -33.21 5.98 -10.50
C ARG A 12 -31.76 6.42 -10.25
N SER A 13 -31.03 5.68 -9.43
CA SER A 13 -29.69 5.98 -8.99
C SER A 13 -28.86 4.72 -8.98
N LEU A 14 -27.54 4.88 -9.02
CA LEU A 14 -26.59 3.78 -9.00
C LEU A 14 -26.10 3.57 -7.56
N CYS A 15 -26.00 2.32 -7.10
CA CYS A 15 -25.48 2.02 -5.77
C CYS A 15 -24.02 2.48 -5.62
N MET A 16 -23.69 3.11 -4.48
CA MET A 16 -22.28 3.38 -4.09
C MET A 16 -21.72 2.16 -3.39
N CYS A 17 -20.51 1.75 -3.77
CA CYS A 17 -19.77 0.71 -3.05
C CYS A 17 -19.04 1.34 -1.85
N PHE A 18 -19.15 0.72 -0.67
CA PHE A 18 -18.46 1.15 0.54
C PHE A 18 -17.53 0.09 1.12
N HIS A 19 -17.46 -1.09 0.49
CA HIS A 19 -16.63 -2.21 0.91
C HIS A 19 -15.90 -2.78 -0.31
N CYS A 20 -14.59 -2.54 -0.38
CA CYS A 20 -13.80 -2.89 -1.56
C CYS A 20 -12.33 -3.11 -1.20
N HIS A 21 -11.73 -4.16 -1.76
CA HIS A 21 -10.37 -4.62 -1.50
C HIS A 21 -9.51 -4.59 -2.75
N SER A 22 -8.24 -4.19 -2.58
CA SER A 22 -7.27 -4.14 -3.67
C SER A 22 -6.19 -5.20 -3.56
N ALA A 23 -5.52 -5.44 -4.67
CA ALA A 23 -4.35 -6.30 -4.72
C ALA A 23 -3.11 -5.73 -4.01
N GLN A 24 -3.15 -4.48 -3.55
CA GLN A 24 -1.97 -3.82 -2.96
C GLN A 24 -1.75 -4.15 -1.50
N ALA A 25 -2.81 -4.39 -0.75
CA ALA A 25 -2.71 -4.49 0.69
C ALA A 25 -3.00 -5.88 1.25
N SER A 26 -3.77 -6.72 0.54
CA SER A 26 -4.03 -8.10 0.97
C SER A 26 -3.82 -9.10 -0.16
N LEU A 27 -3.61 -10.37 0.20
CA LEU A 27 -3.43 -11.44 -0.79
C LEU A 27 -4.71 -11.76 -1.56
N ASP A 28 -5.87 -11.44 -1.00
CA ASP A 28 -7.19 -11.79 -1.53
C ASP A 28 -7.78 -10.79 -2.52
N GLY A 29 -7.24 -9.58 -2.62
CA GLY A 29 -7.60 -8.67 -3.70
C GLY A 29 -6.99 -9.11 -5.05
N GLY A 30 -7.77 -9.15 -6.11
CA GLY A 30 -7.34 -9.55 -7.45
C GLY A 30 -7.19 -8.38 -8.44
N SER A 31 -7.44 -7.15 -8.02
CA SER A 31 -7.38 -5.98 -8.91
C SER A 31 -6.56 -4.83 -8.30
N SER A 32 -5.85 -4.07 -9.15
CA SER A 32 -5.19 -2.85 -8.71
C SER A 32 -6.20 -1.77 -8.33
N VAL A 33 -5.80 -0.81 -7.48
CA VAL A 33 -6.62 0.36 -7.12
C VAL A 33 -7.09 1.11 -8.37
N LYS A 34 -6.19 1.29 -9.35
CA LYS A 34 -6.53 1.93 -10.64
C LYS A 34 -7.65 1.18 -11.38
N ALA A 35 -7.63 -0.15 -11.40
CA ALA A 35 -8.68 -0.95 -12.05
C ALA A 35 -10.03 -0.80 -11.33
N LEU A 36 -10.04 -0.79 -10.00
CA LEU A 36 -11.25 -0.57 -9.19
C LEU A 36 -11.85 0.83 -9.41
N VAL A 37 -11.02 1.87 -9.46
CA VAL A 37 -11.45 3.24 -9.76
C VAL A 37 -12.01 3.35 -11.17
N LYS A 38 -11.33 2.77 -12.17
CA LYS A 38 -11.79 2.72 -13.56
C LYS A 38 -13.15 2.05 -13.67
N ARG A 39 -13.32 0.88 -13.03
CA ARG A 39 -14.58 0.14 -13.04
C ARG A 39 -15.70 0.93 -12.36
N SER A 40 -15.43 1.57 -11.21
CA SER A 40 -16.40 2.44 -10.55
C SER A 40 -16.91 3.57 -11.48
N LYS A 41 -16.00 4.18 -12.26
CA LYS A 41 -16.37 5.19 -13.26
C LYS A 41 -17.19 4.61 -14.41
N GLU A 42 -16.82 3.43 -14.95
CA GLU A 42 -17.56 2.73 -16.01
C GLU A 42 -18.98 2.41 -15.58
N LEU A 43 -19.16 2.03 -14.32
CA LEU A 43 -20.48 1.80 -13.71
C LEU A 43 -21.25 3.10 -13.43
N GLY A 44 -20.68 4.28 -13.72
CA GLY A 44 -21.34 5.57 -13.50
C GLY A 44 -21.43 6.01 -12.04
N ARG A 45 -20.68 5.41 -11.13
CA ARG A 45 -20.64 5.76 -9.70
C ARG A 45 -20.02 7.15 -9.50
N ARG A 46 -20.34 7.79 -8.37
CA ARG A 46 -19.78 9.11 -8.00
C ARG A 46 -18.53 8.99 -7.10
N SER A 47 -18.30 7.81 -6.56
CA SER A 47 -17.16 7.53 -5.68
C SER A 47 -16.43 6.26 -6.06
N ALA A 48 -15.19 6.16 -5.61
CA ALA A 48 -14.46 4.91 -5.48
C ALA A 48 -14.00 4.76 -4.04
N THR A 49 -14.08 3.55 -3.51
CA THR A 49 -13.81 3.24 -2.11
C THR A 49 -12.70 2.20 -2.01
N LEU A 50 -11.94 2.25 -0.91
CA LEU A 50 -11.00 1.21 -0.54
C LEU A 50 -11.07 0.97 0.96
N THR A 51 -11.21 -0.31 1.33
CA THR A 51 -11.31 -0.80 2.70
C THR A 51 -10.49 -2.08 2.88
N ASP A 52 -9.23 -2.06 2.44
CA ASP A 52 -8.35 -3.23 2.53
C ASP A 52 -8.27 -3.78 3.96
N HIS A 53 -8.10 -5.10 4.10
CA HIS A 53 -8.06 -5.84 5.36
C HIS A 53 -6.92 -5.36 6.28
N GLY A 54 -7.23 -4.57 7.30
CA GLY A 54 -6.28 -4.06 8.29
C GLY A 54 -5.13 -3.23 7.70
N GLN A 55 -5.22 -2.84 6.43
CA GLN A 55 -4.15 -2.17 5.69
C GLN A 55 -4.62 -0.85 5.08
N MET A 56 -3.72 0.12 5.01
CA MET A 56 -4.01 1.45 4.47
C MET A 56 -3.10 1.82 3.28
N GLY A 57 -2.36 0.85 2.75
CA GLY A 57 -1.31 1.07 1.74
C GLY A 57 -1.81 1.58 0.39
N GLY A 58 -3.07 1.35 0.03
CA GLY A 58 -3.69 1.77 -1.23
C GLY A 58 -4.33 3.17 -1.21
N LEU A 59 -4.46 3.82 -0.03
CA LEU A 59 -5.30 5.02 0.11
C LEU A 59 -4.77 6.25 -0.65
N ALA A 60 -3.46 6.45 -0.70
CA ALA A 60 -2.87 7.55 -1.47
C ALA A 60 -3.11 7.38 -2.98
N GLU A 61 -3.00 6.15 -3.50
CA GLU A 61 -3.32 5.83 -4.90
C GLU A 61 -4.81 5.99 -5.18
N LEU A 62 -5.68 5.53 -4.29
CA LEU A 62 -7.12 5.74 -4.41
C LEU A 62 -7.44 7.22 -4.58
N TYR A 63 -6.84 8.08 -3.75
CA TYR A 63 -7.06 9.53 -3.85
C TYR A 63 -6.63 10.07 -5.21
N GLU A 64 -5.40 9.77 -5.65
CA GLU A 64 -4.87 10.27 -6.93
C GLU A 64 -5.70 9.80 -8.12
N GLU A 65 -5.97 8.50 -8.21
CA GLU A 65 -6.70 7.91 -9.33
C GLU A 65 -8.18 8.35 -9.36
N SER A 66 -8.83 8.47 -8.19
CA SER A 66 -10.20 8.99 -8.09
C SER A 66 -10.30 10.44 -8.56
N MET A 67 -9.36 11.30 -8.12
CA MET A 67 -9.33 12.70 -8.57
C MET A 67 -9.12 12.82 -10.08
N LYS A 68 -8.24 12.01 -10.69
CA LYS A 68 -8.06 11.94 -12.14
C LYS A 68 -9.34 11.46 -12.86
N ALA A 69 -10.07 10.53 -12.26
CA ALA A 69 -11.30 10.00 -12.82
C ALA A 69 -12.50 10.92 -12.63
N GLY A 70 -12.40 11.96 -11.80
CA GLY A 70 -13.52 12.84 -11.42
C GLY A 70 -14.49 12.20 -10.42
N LEU A 71 -14.00 11.24 -9.62
CA LEU A 71 -14.74 10.57 -8.56
C LEU A 71 -14.35 11.10 -7.18
N THR A 72 -15.27 11.00 -6.21
CA THR A 72 -14.94 11.25 -4.80
C THR A 72 -14.25 10.03 -4.22
N PRO A 73 -13.00 10.14 -3.69
CA PRO A 73 -12.37 9.05 -2.97
C PRO A 73 -13.01 8.84 -1.61
N ILE A 74 -13.35 7.61 -1.27
CA ILE A 74 -13.79 7.23 0.09
C ILE A 74 -12.72 6.34 0.69
N HIS A 75 -11.97 6.91 1.61
CA HIS A 75 -10.93 6.20 2.35
C HIS A 75 -11.55 5.42 3.50
N GLY A 76 -11.06 4.21 3.71
CA GLY A 76 -11.49 3.36 4.80
C GLY A 76 -10.51 2.22 5.06
N VAL A 77 -10.92 1.35 5.93
CA VAL A 77 -10.23 0.10 6.26
C VAL A 77 -11.24 -0.91 6.78
N GLU A 78 -11.17 -2.16 6.34
CA GLU A 78 -11.85 -3.24 7.03
C GLU A 78 -10.93 -3.71 8.15
N ILE A 79 -11.27 -3.33 9.38
CA ILE A 79 -10.44 -3.64 10.56
C ILE A 79 -10.64 -5.09 11.01
N TYR A 80 -9.56 -5.70 11.51
CA TYR A 80 -9.62 -6.88 12.35
C TYR A 80 -9.74 -6.43 13.81
N LEU A 81 -10.93 -6.58 14.37
CA LEU A 81 -11.22 -6.21 15.76
C LEU A 81 -11.04 -7.43 16.66
N MET A 82 -10.33 -7.28 17.78
CA MET A 82 -10.36 -8.26 18.85
C MET A 82 -11.76 -8.27 19.45
N SER A 83 -12.45 -9.42 19.33
CA SER A 83 -13.84 -9.55 19.71
C SER A 83 -13.98 -9.50 21.25
N PRO A 84 -14.71 -8.52 21.81
CA PRO A 84 -15.01 -8.51 23.24
C PRO A 84 -16.13 -9.49 23.63
N TRP A 85 -16.80 -10.09 22.64
CA TRP A 85 -17.97 -10.96 22.83
C TRP A 85 -17.65 -12.44 22.84
N GLU A 86 -16.45 -12.81 22.40
CA GLU A 86 -16.01 -14.19 22.30
C GLU A 86 -14.73 -14.38 23.13
N PRO A 87 -14.64 -15.48 23.94
CA PRO A 87 -13.41 -15.77 24.67
C PRO A 87 -12.25 -16.09 23.72
N PRO A 88 -11.00 -15.82 24.10
CA PRO A 88 -9.84 -16.24 23.33
C PRO A 88 -9.79 -17.76 23.21
N LYS A 89 -9.26 -18.23 22.09
CA LYS A 89 -9.00 -19.65 21.88
C LYS A 89 -7.73 -20.05 22.63
N ILE A 90 -7.87 -21.01 23.53
CA ILE A 90 -6.74 -21.55 24.30
C ILE A 90 -6.26 -22.83 23.63
N TYR A 91 -5.01 -22.87 23.22
CA TYR A 91 -4.37 -24.04 22.62
C TYR A 91 -3.81 -24.98 23.69
N LYS A 92 -3.57 -26.24 23.34
CA LYS A 92 -3.01 -27.27 24.24
C LYS A 92 -1.65 -26.89 24.87
N ASN A 93 -0.89 -26.02 24.21
CA ASN A 93 0.40 -25.48 24.69
C ASN A 93 0.25 -24.24 25.59
N GLY A 94 -0.97 -23.87 25.98
CA GLY A 94 -1.25 -22.70 26.79
C GLY A 94 -1.23 -21.37 26.04
N LYS A 95 -0.99 -21.37 24.72
CA LYS A 95 -1.07 -20.14 23.91
C LYS A 95 -2.53 -19.69 23.81
N GLU A 96 -2.76 -18.43 24.10
CA GLU A 96 -4.05 -17.78 23.88
C GLU A 96 -4.04 -17.01 22.55
N GLU A 97 -5.14 -17.09 21.83
CA GLU A 97 -5.36 -16.34 20.59
C GLU A 97 -6.71 -15.64 20.68
N PRO A 98 -6.76 -14.30 20.54
CA PRO A 98 -8.02 -13.57 20.64
C PRO A 98 -8.97 -13.98 19.51
N ALA A 99 -10.25 -14.05 19.82
CA ALA A 99 -11.27 -14.10 18.80
C ALA A 99 -11.27 -12.77 18.03
N THR A 100 -11.47 -12.82 16.72
CA THR A 100 -11.42 -11.62 15.87
C THR A 100 -12.67 -11.53 15.00
N CYS A 101 -13.09 -10.31 14.67
CA CYS A 101 -14.16 -10.07 13.72
C CYS A 101 -13.77 -8.92 12.78
N HIS A 102 -14.50 -8.81 11.66
CA HIS A 102 -14.32 -7.76 10.68
C HIS A 102 -15.31 -6.63 10.89
N MET A 103 -14.89 -5.40 10.61
CA MET A 103 -15.77 -4.22 10.58
C MET A 103 -15.30 -3.23 9.53
N THR A 104 -16.24 -2.71 8.75
CA THR A 104 -15.99 -1.71 7.72
C THR A 104 -15.99 -0.32 8.33
N VAL A 105 -14.86 0.36 8.27
CA VAL A 105 -14.67 1.72 8.78
C VAL A 105 -14.33 2.66 7.64
N LEU A 106 -15.09 3.74 7.48
CA LEU A 106 -14.88 4.76 6.45
C LEU A 106 -14.54 6.11 7.11
N PHE A 107 -13.54 6.81 6.59
CA PHE A 107 -13.02 8.04 7.18
C PHE A 107 -13.76 9.27 6.64
N LYS A 108 -14.47 10.00 7.50
CA LYS A 108 -15.12 11.26 7.15
C LYS A 108 -14.16 12.43 7.10
N THR A 109 -13.07 12.35 7.88
CA THR A 109 -12.16 13.46 8.11
C THR A 109 -10.70 13.02 8.01
N GLN A 110 -9.81 13.98 7.80
CA GLN A 110 -8.37 13.76 7.87
C GLN A 110 -7.94 13.26 9.27
N LYS A 111 -8.64 13.70 10.32
CA LYS A 111 -8.39 13.25 11.70
C LYS A 111 -8.62 11.74 11.86
N ALA A 112 -9.68 11.20 11.24
CA ALA A 112 -9.92 9.75 11.25
C ALA A 112 -8.78 8.99 10.55
N TYR A 113 -8.35 9.45 9.37
CA TYR A 113 -7.20 8.86 8.68
C TYR A 113 -5.94 8.87 9.56
N GLU A 114 -5.60 10.00 10.16
CA GLU A 114 -4.41 10.17 11.00
C GLU A 114 -4.50 9.30 12.27
N TYR A 115 -5.68 9.19 12.86
CA TYR A 115 -5.93 8.31 14.00
C TYR A 115 -5.66 6.84 13.66
N PHE A 116 -6.31 6.28 12.62
CA PHE A 116 -6.08 4.90 12.22
C PHE A 116 -4.65 4.66 11.72
N SER A 117 -4.04 5.62 11.05
CA SER A 117 -2.63 5.58 10.68
C SER A 117 -1.73 5.45 11.93
N SER A 118 -2.02 6.21 12.98
CA SER A 118 -1.24 6.19 14.23
C SER A 118 -1.35 4.86 14.99
N LEU A 119 -2.43 4.12 14.81
CA LEU A 119 -2.63 2.80 15.42
C LEU A 119 -1.93 1.66 14.68
N THR A 120 -1.46 1.89 13.44
CA THR A 120 -0.88 0.80 12.63
C THR A 120 0.30 0.09 13.29
N PRO A 121 1.26 0.74 13.98
CA PRO A 121 2.35 0.03 14.65
C PRO A 121 1.85 -0.96 15.70
N ILE A 122 1.01 -0.51 16.61
CA ILE A 122 0.52 -1.35 17.70
C ILE A 122 -0.43 -2.45 17.21
N ALA A 123 -1.21 -2.18 16.18
CA ALA A 123 -2.04 -3.18 15.54
C ALA A 123 -1.19 -4.31 14.92
N HIS A 124 -0.04 -3.99 14.32
CA HIS A 124 0.90 -4.96 13.78
C HIS A 124 1.71 -5.70 14.85
N GLU A 125 1.94 -5.11 16.02
CA GLU A 125 2.54 -5.82 17.16
C GLU A 125 1.61 -6.91 17.69
N ARG A 126 0.30 -6.67 17.68
CA ARG A 126 -0.75 -7.61 18.10
C ARG A 126 -1.16 -8.57 16.98
N ALA A 127 -0.61 -8.44 15.78
CA ALA A 127 -1.09 -9.14 14.61
C ALA A 127 -1.07 -10.66 14.73
N LEU A 128 -2.11 -11.29 14.20
CA LEU A 128 -2.14 -12.73 13.97
C LEU A 128 -1.66 -13.05 12.55
N ILE A 129 -0.88 -14.12 12.42
CA ILE A 129 -0.52 -14.67 11.10
C ILE A 129 -1.44 -15.86 10.85
N LYS A 130 -2.33 -15.74 9.86
CA LYS A 130 -3.24 -16.80 9.44
C LYS A 130 -3.19 -16.95 7.93
N TYR A 131 -3.01 -18.19 7.47
CA TYR A 131 -3.00 -18.53 6.03
C TYR A 131 -1.95 -17.76 5.22
N GLY A 132 -0.81 -17.47 5.85
CA GLY A 132 0.27 -16.70 5.23
C GLY A 132 0.03 -15.19 5.18
N ASP A 133 -1.11 -14.72 5.69
CA ASP A 133 -1.45 -13.30 5.75
C ASP A 133 -1.38 -12.75 7.18
N MET A 134 -0.97 -11.49 7.30
CA MET A 134 -0.86 -10.78 8.56
C MET A 134 -2.13 -9.98 8.82
N LYS A 135 -2.77 -10.23 9.98
CA LYS A 135 -4.01 -9.60 10.43
C LYS A 135 -3.71 -8.65 11.58
N PRO A 136 -3.47 -7.36 11.32
CA PRO A 136 -3.27 -6.35 12.36
C PRO A 136 -4.53 -6.19 13.21
N LEU A 137 -4.40 -6.20 14.54
CA LEU A 137 -5.54 -6.23 15.46
C LEU A 137 -5.73 -4.89 16.16
N LEU A 138 -6.98 -4.41 16.13
CA LEU A 138 -7.45 -3.27 16.93
C LEU A 138 -8.33 -3.76 18.07
N THR A 139 -8.42 -2.96 19.15
CA THR A 139 -9.30 -3.21 20.27
C THR A 139 -10.65 -2.49 20.11
N TRP A 140 -11.61 -2.89 20.91
CA TRP A 140 -12.92 -2.26 20.94
C TRP A 140 -12.85 -0.79 21.41
N GLU A 141 -12.00 -0.51 22.39
CA GLU A 141 -11.78 0.82 22.95
C GLU A 141 -11.18 1.78 21.91
N GLU A 142 -10.20 1.30 21.15
CA GLU A 142 -9.59 2.08 20.05
C GLU A 142 -10.62 2.44 18.98
N LEU A 143 -11.57 1.54 18.67
CA LEU A 143 -12.65 1.86 17.73
C LEU A 143 -13.63 2.88 18.31
N GLN A 144 -13.95 2.81 19.61
CA GLN A 144 -14.87 3.74 20.27
C GLN A 144 -14.30 5.17 20.37
N GLU A 145 -12.99 5.31 20.55
CA GLU A 145 -12.33 6.60 20.79
C GLU A 145 -12.54 7.60 19.63
N ILE A 146 -12.54 7.12 18.39
CA ILE A 146 -12.67 7.99 17.21
C ILE A 146 -14.11 8.48 16.95
N GLY A 147 -15.10 7.73 17.42
CA GLY A 147 -16.52 8.12 17.43
C GLY A 147 -17.03 8.63 16.08
N ASN A 148 -17.57 9.84 16.08
CA ASN A 148 -18.25 10.42 14.92
C ASN A 148 -17.35 10.96 13.79
N GLU A 149 -16.04 10.77 13.86
CA GLU A 149 -15.13 11.09 12.75
C GLU A 149 -15.19 10.04 11.62
N ILE A 150 -15.89 8.93 11.85
CA ILE A 150 -16.05 7.82 10.92
C ILE A 150 -17.50 7.58 10.52
N VAL A 151 -17.67 6.84 9.44
CA VAL A 151 -18.89 6.10 9.13
C VAL A 151 -18.61 4.61 9.33
N LEU A 152 -19.50 3.91 10.01
CA LEU A 152 -19.32 2.53 10.42
C LEU A 152 -20.32 1.62 9.70
N GLY A 153 -19.81 0.62 8.99
CA GLY A 153 -20.61 -0.47 8.44
C GLY A 153 -20.79 -1.60 9.45
N SER A 154 -21.85 -2.37 9.30
CA SER A 154 -22.13 -3.53 10.15
C SER A 154 -21.13 -4.68 9.94
N GLY A 155 -20.32 -4.60 8.91
CA GLY A 155 -19.31 -5.58 8.51
C GLY A 155 -19.85 -6.72 7.64
N CYS A 156 -18.93 -7.48 7.08
CA CYS A 156 -19.18 -8.59 6.16
C CYS A 156 -19.59 -9.88 6.90
N TYR A 157 -19.58 -10.99 6.17
CA TYR A 157 -19.75 -12.35 6.73
C TYR A 157 -18.80 -12.67 7.89
N GLY A 158 -17.61 -12.04 7.93
CA GLY A 158 -16.64 -12.13 9.02
C GLY A 158 -16.98 -11.28 10.26
N SER A 159 -18.10 -10.55 10.26
CA SER A 159 -18.52 -9.69 11.39
C SER A 159 -18.87 -10.48 12.65
N ALA A 160 -18.83 -9.81 13.80
CA ALA A 160 -19.22 -10.42 15.09
C ALA A 160 -20.69 -10.85 15.10
N VAL A 161 -21.58 -10.09 14.47
CA VAL A 161 -23.00 -10.41 14.32
C VAL A 161 -23.18 -11.72 13.56
N SER A 162 -22.56 -11.84 12.38
CA SER A 162 -22.63 -13.07 11.57
C SER A 162 -22.04 -14.28 12.30
N LYS A 163 -20.99 -14.09 13.08
CA LYS A 163 -20.39 -15.17 13.90
C LYS A 163 -21.31 -15.65 15.02
N ALA A 164 -21.98 -14.73 15.70
CA ALA A 164 -22.96 -15.08 16.73
C ALA A 164 -24.16 -15.85 16.13
N LEU A 165 -24.62 -15.46 14.93
CA LEU A 165 -25.67 -16.19 14.19
C LEU A 165 -25.21 -17.61 13.84
N LYS A 166 -23.97 -17.74 13.31
CA LYS A 166 -23.37 -19.04 13.01
C LYS A 166 -23.25 -19.95 14.22
N ALA A 167 -23.02 -19.37 15.40
CA ALA A 167 -23.01 -20.10 16.66
C ALA A 167 -24.42 -20.44 17.19
N GLY A 168 -25.49 -20.11 16.45
CA GLY A 168 -26.88 -20.37 16.85
C GLY A 168 -27.39 -19.45 17.96
N ASN A 169 -26.79 -18.26 18.11
CA ASN A 169 -27.14 -17.33 19.20
C ASN A 169 -27.64 -15.96 18.64
N PRO A 170 -28.90 -15.89 18.15
CA PRO A 170 -29.45 -14.66 17.60
C PRO A 170 -29.64 -13.55 18.65
N GLU A 171 -29.82 -13.89 19.93
CA GLU A 171 -29.94 -12.91 21.01
C GLU A 171 -28.61 -12.16 21.20
N LEU A 172 -27.49 -12.90 21.23
CA LEU A 172 -26.16 -12.30 21.27
C LEU A 172 -25.90 -11.48 20.01
N ALA A 173 -26.30 -11.97 18.84
CA ALA A 173 -26.16 -11.24 17.59
C ALA A 173 -26.87 -9.86 17.63
N GLU A 174 -28.07 -9.80 18.20
CA GLU A 174 -28.78 -8.53 18.39
C GLU A 174 -28.10 -7.61 19.42
N GLN A 175 -27.59 -8.15 20.54
CA GLN A 175 -26.82 -7.37 21.51
C GLN A 175 -25.56 -6.76 20.88
N ILE A 176 -24.81 -7.55 20.12
CA ILE A 176 -23.63 -7.09 19.38
C ILE A 176 -24.03 -5.98 18.40
N TYR A 177 -25.09 -6.17 17.61
CA TYR A 177 -25.60 -5.18 16.67
C TYR A 177 -25.88 -3.84 17.37
N GLN A 178 -26.55 -3.85 18.52
CA GLN A 178 -26.87 -2.65 19.30
C GLN A 178 -25.60 -1.95 19.81
N GLN A 179 -24.62 -2.69 20.25
CA GLN A 179 -23.35 -2.13 20.73
C GLN A 179 -22.57 -1.48 19.60
N ILE A 180 -22.45 -2.16 18.45
CA ILE A 180 -21.74 -1.62 17.27
C ILE A 180 -22.40 -0.31 16.79
N ARG A 181 -23.72 -0.30 16.61
CA ARG A 181 -24.43 0.89 16.14
C ARG A 181 -24.35 2.08 17.11
N SER A 182 -24.07 1.84 18.38
CA SER A 182 -23.93 2.89 19.40
C SER A 182 -22.59 3.64 19.38
N ILE A 183 -21.60 3.16 18.60
CA ILE A 183 -20.28 3.80 18.50
C ILE A 183 -20.36 5.16 17.79
N VAL A 184 -21.22 5.26 16.81
CA VAL A 184 -21.41 6.45 15.96
C VAL A 184 -22.84 6.96 16.03
N SER A 185 -23.06 8.18 15.56
CA SER A 185 -24.43 8.71 15.39
C SER A 185 -25.23 7.88 14.39
N PRO A 186 -26.58 7.81 14.51
CA PRO A 186 -27.40 6.96 13.63
C PRO A 186 -27.21 7.20 12.14
N GLU A 187 -26.97 8.44 11.74
CA GLU A 187 -26.67 8.80 10.33
C GLU A 187 -25.30 8.34 9.84
N SER A 188 -24.41 7.99 10.74
CA SER A 188 -23.05 7.51 10.44
C SER A 188 -22.90 5.99 10.59
N PHE A 189 -24.00 5.28 10.85
CA PHE A 189 -24.06 3.82 10.84
C PHE A 189 -24.84 3.32 9.63
N PHE A 190 -24.43 2.24 9.01
CA PHE A 190 -25.20 1.57 7.95
C PHE A 190 -25.08 0.05 8.07
N VAL A 191 -26.15 -0.61 7.64
CA VAL A 191 -26.22 -2.07 7.58
C VAL A 191 -25.80 -2.54 6.20
N GLU A 192 -24.85 -3.43 6.16
CA GLU A 192 -24.35 -4.07 4.94
C GLU A 192 -25.17 -5.32 4.62
N VAL A 193 -25.73 -5.34 3.41
CA VAL A 193 -26.42 -6.52 2.86
C VAL A 193 -25.67 -6.96 1.62
N MET A 194 -25.15 -8.20 1.66
CA MET A 194 -24.26 -8.71 0.63
C MET A 194 -25.00 -9.53 -0.42
N PRO A 195 -24.87 -9.18 -1.72
CA PRO A 195 -25.64 -9.82 -2.79
C PRO A 195 -25.10 -11.17 -3.26
N HIS A 196 -23.98 -11.63 -2.69
CA HIS A 196 -23.30 -12.84 -3.15
C HIS A 196 -24.13 -14.09 -2.90
N ILE A 197 -24.28 -14.90 -3.93
CA ILE A 197 -24.82 -16.25 -3.86
C ILE A 197 -23.64 -17.20 -3.93
N LEU A 198 -23.54 -18.13 -2.99
CA LEU A 198 -22.52 -19.16 -2.99
C LEU A 198 -22.77 -20.09 -4.19
N ASP A 199 -22.10 -19.88 -5.31
CA ASP A 199 -22.28 -20.66 -6.52
C ASP A 199 -21.35 -21.85 -6.55
N GLN A 200 -21.93 -23.07 -6.54
CA GLN A 200 -21.18 -24.32 -6.62
C GLN A 200 -20.41 -24.52 -7.95
N LYS A 201 -20.73 -23.76 -9.01
CA LYS A 201 -20.04 -23.91 -10.31
C LYS A 201 -18.56 -23.53 -10.28
N TRP A 202 -18.12 -22.73 -9.30
CA TRP A 202 -16.72 -22.36 -9.09
C TRP A 202 -15.93 -23.40 -8.29
N ILE A 203 -16.61 -24.40 -7.70
CA ILE A 203 -15.98 -25.57 -7.09
C ILE A 203 -15.63 -26.51 -8.24
N ARG A 204 -14.42 -26.43 -8.78
CA ARG A 204 -13.97 -27.38 -9.80
C ARG A 204 -14.02 -28.79 -9.21
N PRO A 205 -14.56 -29.82 -9.93
CA PRO A 205 -14.67 -31.19 -9.42
C PRO A 205 -13.34 -31.80 -8.95
N GLU A 206 -12.23 -31.35 -9.51
CA GLU A 206 -10.87 -31.75 -9.19
C GLU A 206 -10.39 -31.31 -7.81
N TYR A 207 -11.05 -30.31 -7.21
CA TYR A 207 -10.73 -29.72 -5.90
C TYR A 207 -11.53 -30.29 -4.73
N ASP A 208 -12.24 -31.37 -4.92
CA ASP A 208 -13.07 -31.98 -3.87
C ASP A 208 -12.27 -32.36 -2.61
N LYS A 209 -10.96 -32.63 -2.73
CA LYS A 209 -10.05 -32.79 -1.58
C LYS A 209 -9.75 -31.49 -0.84
N VAL A 210 -9.44 -30.42 -1.59
CA VAL A 210 -9.12 -29.08 -1.03
C VAL A 210 -10.37 -28.47 -0.44
N SER A 211 -11.53 -28.61 -1.10
CA SER A 211 -12.83 -28.18 -0.57
C SER A 211 -13.15 -28.84 0.77
N LYS A 212 -12.92 -30.14 0.92
CA LYS A 212 -13.14 -30.86 2.18
C LYS A 212 -12.20 -30.44 3.30
N GLU A 213 -10.96 -30.07 2.98
CA GLU A 213 -10.01 -29.55 3.98
C GLU A 213 -10.33 -28.10 4.36
N ILE A 214 -10.73 -27.26 3.42
CA ILE A 214 -11.19 -25.90 3.66
C ILE A 214 -12.47 -25.89 4.50
N ILE A 215 -13.42 -26.77 4.21
CA ILE A 215 -14.63 -27.00 5.01
C ILE A 215 -14.26 -27.44 6.44
N LYS A 216 -13.31 -28.36 6.60
CA LYS A 216 -12.81 -28.79 7.92
C LYS A 216 -12.07 -27.68 8.69
N SER A 217 -11.45 -26.73 8.00
CA SER A 217 -10.73 -25.62 8.65
C SER A 217 -11.67 -24.57 9.26
N GLY A 218 -12.99 -24.63 9.01
CA GLY A 218 -13.97 -23.67 9.50
C GLY A 218 -13.92 -22.31 8.81
N MET A 219 -13.11 -22.15 7.74
CA MET A 219 -13.03 -20.94 6.93
C MET A 219 -14.21 -20.80 5.97
N PHE A 220 -14.75 -21.90 5.60
CA PHE A 220 -15.92 -21.99 4.76
C PHE A 220 -16.85 -23.02 5.37
N VAL A 221 -18.01 -22.59 5.86
CA VAL A 221 -19.10 -23.49 6.19
C VAL A 221 -20.16 -23.28 5.13
N PRO A 222 -20.08 -24.00 4.02
CA PRO A 222 -21.15 -23.97 3.06
C PRO A 222 -22.43 -24.55 3.64
N ASN A 223 -22.38 -25.28 4.74
CA ASN A 223 -23.47 -26.20 5.05
C ASN A 223 -23.55 -26.50 6.55
N ASP A 224 -24.05 -25.57 7.35
CA ASP A 224 -24.89 -26.05 8.40
C ASP A 224 -26.14 -26.63 7.70
N LEU A 225 -26.49 -27.84 8.01
CA LEU A 225 -27.69 -28.46 7.48
C LEU A 225 -28.88 -27.89 8.28
N ASP A 226 -29.94 -27.51 7.60
CA ASP A 226 -31.20 -27.21 8.24
C ASP A 226 -31.78 -28.47 8.92
N GLU A 227 -32.88 -28.32 9.62
CA GLU A 227 -33.55 -29.43 10.30
C GLU A 227 -33.95 -30.58 9.35
N CYS A 228 -33.95 -30.32 8.02
CA CYS A 228 -34.21 -31.30 6.97
C CYS A 228 -32.96 -31.87 6.31
N GLY A 229 -31.76 -31.43 6.73
CA GLY A 229 -30.48 -31.88 6.17
C GLY A 229 -30.08 -31.16 4.88
N SER A 230 -30.69 -30.01 4.55
CA SER A 230 -30.32 -29.16 3.43
C SER A 230 -29.27 -28.11 3.81
N PRO A 231 -28.33 -27.76 2.90
CA PRO A 231 -27.33 -26.73 3.18
C PRO A 231 -27.96 -25.37 3.52
N ILE A 232 -27.55 -24.77 4.63
CA ILE A 232 -27.94 -23.41 5.00
C ILE A 232 -26.98 -22.43 4.30
N ASP A 233 -27.52 -21.52 3.50
CA ASP A 233 -26.80 -20.36 3.02
C ASP A 233 -26.68 -19.32 4.14
N LEU A 234 -25.54 -19.35 4.82
CA LEU A 234 -25.26 -18.46 5.95
C LEU A 234 -25.20 -16.98 5.52
N GLN A 235 -24.81 -16.68 4.29
CA GLN A 235 -24.86 -15.31 3.78
C GLN A 235 -26.33 -14.83 3.70
N LYS A 236 -27.20 -15.67 3.18
CA LYS A 236 -28.65 -15.41 3.15
C LYS A 236 -29.23 -15.23 4.56
N ALA A 237 -28.91 -16.12 5.47
CA ALA A 237 -29.36 -16.03 6.86
C ALA A 237 -28.86 -14.74 7.56
N SER A 238 -27.59 -14.38 7.34
CA SER A 238 -27.03 -13.12 7.83
C SER A 238 -27.76 -11.91 7.22
N ASN A 239 -27.98 -11.87 5.91
CA ASN A 239 -28.70 -10.80 5.23
C ASN A 239 -30.11 -10.64 5.78
N GLN A 240 -30.86 -11.73 5.95
CA GLN A 240 -32.22 -11.72 6.51
C GLN A 240 -32.24 -11.13 7.92
N PHE A 241 -31.33 -11.57 8.80
CA PHE A 241 -31.20 -11.05 10.15
C PHE A 241 -30.85 -9.56 10.15
N MET A 242 -29.87 -9.15 9.34
CA MET A 242 -29.43 -7.76 9.24
C MET A 242 -30.53 -6.83 8.75
N VAL A 243 -31.32 -7.26 7.74
CA VAL A 243 -32.50 -6.52 7.29
C VAL A 243 -33.56 -6.41 8.40
N GLN A 244 -33.79 -7.48 9.15
CA GLN A 244 -34.71 -7.46 10.28
C GLN A 244 -34.27 -6.47 11.37
N MET A 245 -32.99 -6.48 11.74
CA MET A 245 -32.42 -5.54 12.72
C MET A 245 -32.48 -4.11 12.23
N ALA A 246 -32.09 -3.85 10.97
CA ALA A 246 -32.16 -2.52 10.39
C ALA A 246 -33.58 -1.95 10.40
N ARG A 247 -34.59 -2.76 10.05
CA ARG A 247 -36.00 -2.35 10.10
C ARG A 247 -36.47 -2.08 11.54
N LYS A 248 -36.05 -2.92 12.50
CA LYS A 248 -36.38 -2.78 13.93
C LYS A 248 -35.82 -1.49 14.52
N TYR A 249 -34.58 -1.15 14.20
CA TYR A 249 -33.87 0.01 14.74
C TYR A 249 -33.88 1.24 13.83
N LYS A 250 -34.48 1.14 12.63
CA LYS A 250 -34.57 2.17 11.61
C LYS A 250 -33.19 2.63 11.10
N ASP A 251 -32.27 1.72 10.98
CA ASP A 251 -30.94 1.99 10.48
C ASP A 251 -30.93 1.88 8.94
N PRO A 252 -30.13 2.70 8.22
CA PRO A 252 -30.05 2.65 6.76
C PRO A 252 -29.40 1.34 6.29
N ILE A 253 -30.01 0.68 5.34
CA ILE A 253 -29.46 -0.50 4.66
C ILE A 253 -28.76 -0.03 3.39
N VAL A 254 -27.61 -0.63 3.07
CA VAL A 254 -26.85 -0.42 1.85
C VAL A 254 -26.48 -1.77 1.24
N ILE A 255 -26.50 -1.87 -0.08
CA ILE A 255 -25.95 -3.02 -0.80
C ILE A 255 -24.42 -2.91 -0.72
N SER A 256 -23.79 -3.89 -0.11
CA SER A 256 -22.35 -3.95 0.06
C SER A 256 -21.77 -5.08 -0.80
N GLU A 257 -20.86 -4.73 -1.69
CA GLU A 257 -20.31 -5.68 -2.65
C GLU A 257 -19.12 -6.46 -2.09
N ASP A 258 -18.48 -5.98 -1.02
CA ASP A 258 -17.26 -6.61 -0.49
C ASP A 258 -16.29 -6.98 -1.64
N ALA A 259 -16.11 -6.01 -2.56
CA ALA A 259 -15.52 -6.29 -3.85
C ALA A 259 -14.01 -6.54 -3.73
N HIS A 260 -13.56 -7.70 -4.18
CA HIS A 260 -12.15 -8.11 -4.21
C HIS A 260 -11.54 -8.04 -5.61
N VAL A 261 -12.39 -7.89 -6.62
CA VAL A 261 -12.00 -7.75 -8.02
C VAL A 261 -12.82 -6.67 -8.72
N ALA A 262 -12.24 -5.99 -9.71
CA ALA A 262 -12.93 -4.97 -10.47
C ALA A 262 -14.01 -5.55 -11.39
N VAL A 263 -13.72 -6.68 -12.01
CA VAL A 263 -14.60 -7.43 -12.94
C VAL A 263 -14.46 -8.92 -12.68
N GLU A 264 -15.47 -9.71 -13.06
CA GLU A 264 -15.48 -11.17 -12.85
C GLU A 264 -14.23 -11.86 -13.43
N ASP A 265 -13.76 -11.43 -14.60
CA ASP A 265 -12.58 -11.98 -15.25
C ASP A 265 -11.29 -11.87 -14.40
N HIS A 266 -11.21 -10.91 -13.48
CA HIS A 266 -10.09 -10.77 -12.56
C HIS A 266 -10.10 -11.79 -11.40
N LYS A 267 -11.15 -12.61 -11.28
CA LYS A 267 -11.20 -13.70 -10.28
C LYS A 267 -10.02 -14.66 -10.42
N VAL A 268 -9.60 -14.94 -11.65
CA VAL A 268 -8.44 -15.79 -11.91
C VAL A 268 -7.14 -15.20 -11.33
N VAL A 269 -6.99 -13.87 -11.32
CA VAL A 269 -5.83 -13.19 -10.70
C VAL A 269 -5.81 -13.44 -9.21
N GLN A 270 -6.97 -13.34 -8.55
CA GLN A 270 -7.13 -13.64 -7.15
C GLN A 270 -6.74 -15.09 -6.85
N ASP A 271 -7.22 -16.05 -7.65
CA ASP A 271 -6.92 -17.47 -7.48
C ASP A 271 -5.43 -17.79 -7.66
N VAL A 272 -4.76 -17.19 -8.63
CA VAL A 272 -3.30 -17.33 -8.84
C VAL A 272 -2.52 -16.75 -7.67
N ARG A 273 -2.94 -15.61 -7.11
CA ARG A 273 -2.29 -14.98 -5.96
C ARG A 273 -2.44 -15.79 -4.68
N LEU A 274 -3.63 -16.31 -4.43
CA LEU A 274 -3.94 -17.16 -3.27
C LEU A 274 -3.25 -18.53 -3.35
N GLY A 275 -3.05 -19.06 -4.56
CA GLY A 275 -2.41 -20.35 -4.78
C GLY A 275 -3.19 -21.48 -4.09
N ASP A 276 -2.52 -22.21 -3.19
CA ASP A 276 -3.09 -23.35 -2.46
C ASP A 276 -3.69 -22.97 -1.09
N ASN A 277 -3.65 -21.67 -0.70
CA ASN A 277 -4.08 -21.28 0.64
C ASN A 277 -5.59 -21.46 0.84
N TRP A 278 -6.41 -20.84 -0.04
CA TRP A 278 -7.87 -20.88 0.01
C TRP A 278 -8.45 -20.24 -1.27
N ARG A 279 -9.76 -20.39 -1.51
CA ARG A 279 -10.43 -19.81 -2.67
C ARG A 279 -11.81 -19.30 -2.31
N PHE A 280 -12.19 -18.19 -2.90
CA PHE A 280 -13.56 -17.70 -2.82
C PHE A 280 -14.49 -18.58 -3.67
N SER A 281 -15.68 -18.82 -3.15
CA SER A 281 -16.71 -19.65 -3.81
C SER A 281 -17.44 -18.92 -4.94
N CYS A 282 -17.33 -17.60 -5.00
CA CYS A 282 -17.92 -16.76 -6.04
C CYS A 282 -16.99 -15.60 -6.39
N SER A 283 -17.31 -14.88 -7.47
CA SER A 283 -16.64 -13.62 -7.78
C SER A 283 -17.21 -12.51 -6.92
N TYR A 284 -16.33 -11.81 -6.22
CA TYR A 284 -16.63 -10.59 -5.46
C TYR A 284 -16.25 -9.39 -6.33
N SER A 285 -17.01 -9.17 -7.43
CA SER A 285 -16.73 -8.13 -8.43
C SER A 285 -17.61 -6.89 -8.24
N LEU A 286 -17.13 -5.77 -8.79
CA LEU A 286 -17.95 -4.55 -8.91
C LEU A 286 -18.94 -4.70 -10.05
N GLU A 287 -20.24 -4.82 -9.74
CA GLU A 287 -21.29 -5.08 -10.71
C GLU A 287 -22.31 -3.93 -10.82
N PRO A 288 -23.09 -3.89 -11.92
CA PRO A 288 -24.23 -3.01 -12.01
C PRO A 288 -25.25 -3.26 -10.88
N THR A 289 -25.92 -2.21 -10.43
CA THR A 289 -26.93 -2.29 -9.35
C THR A 289 -28.03 -3.31 -9.64
N GLU A 290 -28.41 -3.47 -10.91
CA GLU A 290 -29.43 -4.42 -11.36
C GLU A 290 -29.03 -5.88 -11.08
N VAL A 291 -27.75 -6.21 -11.28
CA VAL A 291 -27.22 -7.56 -11.04
C VAL A 291 -27.36 -7.91 -9.56
N TRP A 292 -26.93 -7.01 -8.68
CA TRP A 292 -27.01 -7.20 -7.24
C TRP A 292 -28.44 -7.17 -6.70
N ALA A 293 -29.28 -6.31 -7.25
CA ALA A 293 -30.70 -6.27 -6.91
C ALA A 293 -31.42 -7.58 -7.22
N ASP A 294 -31.18 -8.13 -8.42
CA ASP A 294 -31.77 -9.41 -8.83
C ASP A 294 -31.25 -10.57 -7.96
N SER A 295 -29.97 -10.54 -7.56
CA SER A 295 -29.38 -11.51 -6.63
C SER A 295 -30.04 -11.44 -5.25
N LEU A 296 -30.17 -10.26 -4.68
CA LEU A 296 -30.80 -10.07 -3.35
C LEU A 296 -32.27 -10.44 -3.32
N MET A 297 -33.05 -10.11 -4.35
CA MET A 297 -34.44 -10.50 -4.44
C MET A 297 -34.62 -12.02 -4.61
N LYS A 298 -33.66 -12.72 -5.23
CA LYS A 298 -33.63 -14.21 -5.26
C LYS A 298 -33.30 -14.79 -3.89
N GLN A 299 -32.35 -14.20 -3.16
CA GLN A 299 -31.99 -14.67 -1.80
C GLN A 299 -33.13 -14.44 -0.81
N MET A 300 -33.78 -13.28 -0.89
CA MET A 300 -34.80 -12.80 0.04
C MET A 300 -36.06 -12.42 -0.71
N PRO A 301 -37.00 -13.40 -0.95
CA PRO A 301 -38.22 -13.14 -1.73
C PRO A 301 -39.13 -12.05 -1.18
N ASP A 302 -39.00 -11.68 0.10
CA ASP A 302 -39.76 -10.61 0.74
C ASP A 302 -39.21 -9.22 0.42
N ILE A 303 -38.06 -9.13 -0.24
CA ILE A 303 -37.46 -7.87 -0.68
C ILE A 303 -38.01 -7.48 -2.05
N THR A 304 -38.46 -6.25 -2.16
CA THR A 304 -39.08 -5.70 -3.36
C THR A 304 -38.15 -4.70 -4.07
N SER A 305 -38.46 -4.36 -5.30
CA SER A 305 -37.74 -3.28 -6.01
C SER A 305 -37.80 -1.93 -5.26
N ARG A 306 -38.81 -1.69 -4.45
CA ARG A 306 -38.93 -0.48 -3.62
C ARG A 306 -37.91 -0.49 -2.49
N ASP A 307 -37.68 -1.65 -1.85
CA ASP A 307 -36.63 -1.78 -0.84
C ASP A 307 -35.23 -1.53 -1.45
N ILE A 308 -35.00 -2.06 -2.66
CA ILE A 308 -33.74 -1.82 -3.38
C ILE A 308 -33.55 -0.32 -3.71
N GLU A 309 -34.62 0.39 -4.19
CA GLU A 309 -34.56 1.84 -4.42
C GLU A 309 -34.23 2.60 -3.13
N GLU A 310 -34.82 2.24 -2.01
CA GLU A 310 -34.52 2.83 -0.70
C GLU A 310 -33.04 2.59 -0.29
N TRP A 311 -32.53 1.38 -0.49
CA TRP A 311 -31.14 1.03 -0.14
C TRP A 311 -30.12 1.77 -1.01
N VAL A 312 -30.44 1.95 -2.29
CA VAL A 312 -29.65 2.79 -3.19
C VAL A 312 -29.67 4.25 -2.73
N ASP A 313 -30.85 4.79 -2.38
CA ASP A 313 -30.96 6.16 -1.86
C ASP A 313 -30.22 6.34 -0.53
N ASN A 314 -30.20 5.32 0.33
CA ASN A 314 -29.41 5.32 1.55
C ASN A 314 -27.90 5.40 1.24
N SER A 315 -27.43 4.69 0.21
CA SER A 315 -26.02 4.79 -0.19
C SER A 315 -25.63 6.21 -0.59
N TYR A 316 -26.53 6.99 -1.20
CA TYR A 316 -26.29 8.39 -1.50
C TYR A 316 -26.26 9.27 -0.25
N LYS A 317 -27.14 9.03 0.73
CA LYS A 317 -27.14 9.77 2.01
C LYS A 317 -25.81 9.56 2.76
N ILE A 318 -25.32 8.33 2.77
CA ILE A 318 -24.01 7.99 3.36
C ILE A 318 -22.89 8.68 2.59
N PHE A 319 -22.92 8.61 1.25
CA PHE A 319 -21.93 9.25 0.38
C PHE A 319 -21.79 10.76 0.62
N GLU A 320 -22.89 11.47 0.88
CA GLU A 320 -22.87 12.92 1.11
C GLU A 320 -21.96 13.33 2.29
N GLN A 321 -21.70 12.43 3.25
CA GLN A 321 -20.85 12.69 4.39
C GLN A 321 -19.35 12.81 4.02
N PHE A 322 -18.95 12.36 2.82
CA PHE A 322 -17.55 12.36 2.36
C PHE A 322 -17.20 13.53 1.43
N ARG A 323 -18.17 14.34 0.99
CA ARG A 323 -17.94 15.44 0.03
C ARG A 323 -16.95 16.51 0.49
N GLY A 324 -16.77 16.68 1.78
CA GLY A 324 -15.85 17.67 2.37
C GLY A 324 -14.47 17.12 2.68
N TYR A 325 -14.24 15.83 2.52
CA TYR A 325 -12.99 15.20 2.87
C TYR A 325 -11.85 15.63 1.93
N LYS A 326 -10.75 16.08 2.52
CA LYS A 326 -9.54 16.48 1.78
C LYS A 326 -8.34 15.71 2.33
N PHE A 327 -7.82 14.81 1.55
CA PHE A 327 -6.58 14.11 1.86
C PHE A 327 -5.38 15.04 1.68
N LEU A 328 -4.48 15.07 2.66
CA LEU A 328 -3.30 15.91 2.60
C LEU A 328 -2.21 15.27 1.72
N THR A 329 -1.72 16.04 0.76
CA THR A 329 -0.69 15.64 -0.19
C THR A 329 0.50 16.59 -0.12
N SER A 330 1.57 16.30 -0.86
CA SER A 330 2.74 17.18 -0.99
C SER A 330 2.43 18.59 -1.49
N LYS A 331 1.25 18.81 -2.09
CA LYS A 331 0.80 20.16 -2.51
C LYS A 331 0.44 21.08 -1.32
N ASN A 332 0.11 20.51 -0.19
CA ASN A 332 -0.34 21.26 1.00
C ASN A 332 0.37 20.84 2.31
N ARG A 333 1.33 19.90 2.22
CA ARG A 333 2.14 19.48 3.36
C ARG A 333 3.51 18.99 2.91
N HIS A 334 4.57 19.43 3.58
CA HIS A 334 5.92 18.94 3.38
C HIS A 334 6.48 18.46 4.73
N LEU A 335 7.11 17.30 4.72
CA LEU A 335 7.63 16.63 5.90
C LEU A 335 9.17 16.67 5.92
N LEU A 336 9.74 17.80 5.49
CA LEU A 336 11.17 18.03 5.58
C LEU A 336 11.63 18.01 7.05
N PRO A 337 12.77 17.41 7.37
CA PRO A 337 13.41 17.60 8.68
C PRO A 337 13.56 19.06 9.01
N THR A 338 13.51 19.39 10.30
CA THR A 338 13.71 20.75 10.83
C THR A 338 14.99 20.81 11.65
N MET A 339 15.49 22.00 11.95
CA MET A 339 16.65 22.17 12.83
C MET A 339 16.42 21.54 14.20
N GLU A 340 15.20 21.61 14.70
CA GLU A 340 14.80 20.97 15.95
C GLU A 340 14.88 19.44 15.84
N SER A 341 14.35 18.84 14.77
CA SER A 341 14.35 17.36 14.60
C SER A 341 15.75 16.79 14.37
N VAL A 342 16.68 17.55 13.78
CA VAL A 342 18.05 17.07 13.49
C VAL A 342 18.98 17.25 14.69
N TYR A 343 18.95 18.42 15.34
CA TYR A 343 19.92 18.81 16.35
C TYR A 343 19.34 19.08 17.73
N ASN A 344 18.03 18.91 17.91
CA ASN A 344 17.32 19.23 19.16
C ASN A 344 17.56 20.68 19.65
N VAL A 345 17.55 21.63 18.71
CA VAL A 345 17.74 23.06 18.95
C VAL A 345 16.43 23.79 18.72
N SER A 346 16.32 25.05 19.23
CA SER A 346 15.13 25.89 19.03
C SER A 346 14.79 26.02 17.53
N SER A 347 13.50 26.02 17.22
CA SER A 347 12.95 26.24 15.87
C SER A 347 13.40 27.58 15.25
N ASP A 348 13.76 28.57 16.08
CA ASP A 348 14.27 29.86 15.63
C ASP A 348 15.75 29.86 15.21
N THR A 349 16.42 28.69 15.32
CA THR A 349 17.82 28.58 14.93
C THR A 349 17.96 28.65 13.41
N SER A 350 18.67 29.64 12.90
CA SER A 350 18.90 29.83 11.48
C SER A 350 19.76 28.70 10.90
N SER A 351 19.21 27.95 9.95
CA SER A 351 19.90 26.89 9.21
C SER A 351 21.13 27.40 8.46
N VAL A 352 21.06 28.62 7.90
CA VAL A 352 22.19 29.29 7.22
C VAL A 352 23.32 29.66 8.20
N GLN A 353 22.98 30.09 9.40
CA GLN A 353 24.02 30.36 10.42
C GLN A 353 24.68 29.08 10.89
N HIS A 354 23.91 28.02 11.05
CA HIS A 354 24.44 26.70 11.37
C HIS A 354 25.36 26.17 10.27
N LEU A 355 24.96 26.32 8.99
CA LEU A 355 25.81 25.97 7.84
C LEU A 355 27.16 26.68 7.89
N LYS A 356 27.16 27.99 8.16
CA LYS A 356 28.39 28.77 8.29
C LYS A 356 29.30 28.24 9.39
N LYS A 357 28.73 27.85 10.52
CA LYS A 357 29.47 27.24 11.64
C LYS A 357 30.15 25.95 11.20
N LEU A 358 29.43 25.03 10.58
CA LEU A 358 29.98 23.76 10.06
C LEU A 358 31.09 23.98 9.04
N ILE A 359 30.95 24.95 8.11
CA ILE A 359 32.00 25.31 7.14
C ILE A 359 33.29 25.77 7.83
N VAL A 360 33.17 26.59 8.88
CA VAL A 360 34.32 27.05 9.65
C VAL A 360 34.99 25.89 10.39
N GLU A 361 34.22 24.98 10.97
CA GLU A 361 34.72 23.82 11.71
C GLU A 361 35.52 22.87 10.84
N THR A 362 35.10 22.63 9.60
CA THR A 362 35.84 21.77 8.66
C THR A 362 37.14 22.39 8.12
N GLY A 363 37.22 23.72 8.08
CA GLY A 363 38.36 24.46 7.53
C GLY A 363 38.58 24.26 6.02
N ARG A 364 37.60 23.69 5.30
CA ARG A 364 37.71 23.38 3.85
C ARG A 364 37.50 24.58 2.92
N PHE A 365 37.04 25.70 3.46
CA PHE A 365 36.92 26.94 2.66
C PHE A 365 38.30 27.47 2.32
N PRO A 366 38.61 27.78 1.04
CA PRO A 366 39.94 28.17 0.59
C PRO A 366 40.40 29.48 1.24
N LYS A 367 41.68 29.55 1.66
CA LYS A 367 42.33 30.74 2.17
C LYS A 367 42.89 31.64 1.06
N ASP A 368 43.09 31.10 -0.11
CA ASP A 368 43.54 31.85 -1.28
C ASP A 368 42.43 32.82 -1.76
N PRO A 369 42.72 34.11 -1.93
CA PRO A 369 41.72 35.13 -2.24
C PRO A 369 41.00 34.89 -3.59
N GLU A 370 41.67 34.43 -4.62
CA GLU A 370 41.08 34.21 -5.93
C GLU A 370 40.13 33.02 -5.90
N LYS A 371 40.54 31.90 -5.29
CA LYS A 371 39.70 30.75 -5.07
C LYS A 371 38.52 31.10 -4.15
N ALA A 372 38.73 31.85 -3.10
CA ALA A 372 37.69 32.26 -2.15
C ALA A 372 36.53 33.02 -2.83
N VAL A 373 36.80 33.84 -3.83
CA VAL A 373 35.76 34.52 -4.63
C VAL A 373 34.88 33.50 -5.35
N ILE A 374 35.48 32.54 -6.08
CA ILE A 374 34.78 31.52 -6.85
C ILE A 374 33.90 30.67 -5.92
N TYR A 375 34.45 30.23 -4.79
CA TYR A 375 33.70 29.41 -3.81
C TYR A 375 32.56 30.20 -3.18
N SER A 376 32.76 31.48 -2.89
CA SER A 376 31.74 32.37 -2.31
C SER A 376 30.56 32.55 -3.26
N GLU A 377 30.81 32.77 -4.55
CA GLU A 377 29.76 32.92 -5.56
C GLU A 377 28.95 31.64 -5.70
N ARG A 378 29.61 30.49 -5.85
CA ARG A 378 28.96 29.19 -5.93
C ARG A 378 28.18 28.86 -4.65
N LEU A 379 28.72 29.10 -3.46
CA LEU A 379 28.05 28.89 -2.19
C LEU A 379 26.77 29.73 -2.05
N LYS A 380 26.82 31.00 -2.48
CA LYS A 380 25.65 31.89 -2.49
C LYS A 380 24.55 31.31 -3.42
N GLU A 381 24.94 30.83 -4.61
CA GLU A 381 24.01 30.20 -5.55
C GLU A 381 23.35 28.96 -4.91
N GLU A 382 24.13 28.05 -4.33
CA GLU A 382 23.62 26.82 -3.71
C GLU A 382 22.69 27.13 -2.52
N ILE A 383 23.08 28.02 -1.62
CA ILE A 383 22.23 28.44 -0.49
C ILE A 383 20.92 29.04 -1.02
N ARG A 384 20.97 29.90 -2.03
CA ARG A 384 19.77 30.50 -2.61
C ARG A 384 18.81 29.43 -3.15
N VAL A 385 19.30 28.40 -3.82
CA VAL A 385 18.45 27.31 -4.34
C VAL A 385 17.94 26.41 -3.22
N LEU A 386 18.78 26.13 -2.20
CA LEU A 386 18.41 25.27 -1.08
C LEU A 386 17.41 25.91 -0.10
N THR A 387 17.28 27.26 -0.11
CA THR A 387 16.42 28.01 0.82
C THR A 387 15.35 28.84 0.11
N GLN A 388 14.94 28.46 -1.11
CA GLN A 388 13.99 29.23 -1.92
C GLN A 388 12.56 28.69 -1.87
N LEU A 389 11.60 29.50 -2.32
CA LEU A 389 10.19 29.14 -2.50
C LEU A 389 9.48 28.64 -1.23
N GLY A 390 9.93 29.12 -0.05
CA GLY A 390 9.36 28.70 1.22
C GLY A 390 9.86 27.35 1.74
N TYR A 391 10.80 26.71 1.03
CA TYR A 391 11.48 25.51 1.50
C TYR A 391 12.82 25.85 2.12
N ASP A 392 13.18 25.12 3.18
CA ASP A 392 14.53 25.06 3.71
C ASP A 392 15.03 23.62 3.64
N PHE A 393 15.87 23.31 2.65
CA PHE A 393 16.47 21.99 2.47
C PHE A 393 17.76 21.79 3.28
N LEU A 394 18.25 22.82 3.99
CA LEU A 394 19.47 22.67 4.79
C LEU A 394 19.32 21.65 5.92
N PRO A 395 18.21 21.54 6.67
CA PRO A 395 18.05 20.47 7.66
C PRO A 395 18.09 19.06 7.05
N TYR A 396 17.61 18.86 5.80
CA TYR A 396 17.78 17.62 5.08
C TYR A 396 19.27 17.31 4.82
N VAL A 397 20.03 18.32 4.35
CA VAL A 397 21.49 18.21 4.15
C VAL A 397 22.20 17.91 5.47
N PHE A 398 21.77 18.54 6.56
CA PHE A 398 22.33 18.31 7.90
C PHE A 398 22.02 16.93 8.46
N THR A 399 20.87 16.34 8.11
CA THR A 399 20.58 14.94 8.45
C THR A 399 21.61 14.00 7.81
N VAL A 400 21.93 14.22 6.54
CA VAL A 400 22.97 13.43 5.85
C VAL A 400 24.36 13.68 6.45
N HIS A 401 24.70 14.93 6.78
CA HIS A 401 25.94 15.29 7.47
C HIS A 401 26.07 14.55 8.80
N ASP A 402 25.04 14.59 9.63
CA ASP A 402 24.99 13.94 10.93
C ASP A 402 25.24 12.41 10.81
N VAL A 403 24.59 11.75 9.85
CA VAL A 403 24.82 10.33 9.57
C VAL A 403 26.25 10.06 9.13
N CYS A 404 26.80 10.89 8.22
CA CYS A 404 28.19 10.73 7.77
C CYS A 404 29.19 10.82 8.93
N ILE A 405 29.05 11.83 9.79
CA ILE A 405 29.93 12.01 10.95
C ILE A 405 29.75 10.86 11.92
N ALA A 406 28.51 10.50 12.26
CA ALA A 406 28.23 9.39 13.18
C ALA A 406 28.80 8.04 12.69
N MET A 407 28.83 7.78 11.39
CA MET A 407 29.44 6.58 10.83
C MET A 407 30.98 6.65 10.89
N ARG A 408 31.58 7.77 10.51
CA ARG A 408 33.04 7.96 10.52
C ARG A 408 33.62 7.91 11.93
N GLU A 409 32.97 8.49 12.92
CA GLU A 409 33.36 8.41 14.34
C GLU A 409 33.38 6.97 14.87
N ARG A 410 32.57 6.09 14.28
CA ARG A 410 32.53 4.65 14.58
C ARG A 410 33.53 3.82 13.75
N GLY A 411 34.35 4.49 12.92
CA GLY A 411 35.31 3.85 12.04
C GLY A 411 34.73 3.24 10.76
N TYR A 412 33.55 3.68 10.35
CA TYR A 412 32.88 3.23 9.12
C TYR A 412 32.96 4.26 8.03
N LEU A 413 33.07 3.81 6.77
CA LEU A 413 33.08 4.69 5.61
C LEU A 413 31.64 5.09 5.24
N ALA A 414 31.46 6.39 4.99
CA ALA A 414 30.21 6.96 4.49
C ALA A 414 30.51 8.12 3.55
N ASN A 415 30.07 8.02 2.28
CA ASN A 415 30.32 9.04 1.25
C ASN A 415 29.10 9.19 0.32
N PRO A 416 28.78 10.42 -0.13
CA PRO A 416 27.75 10.62 -1.13
C PRO A 416 28.22 10.08 -2.49
N ARG A 417 27.25 9.68 -3.29
CA ARG A 417 27.46 9.29 -4.69
C ARG A 417 26.55 10.07 -5.63
N GLY A 418 26.76 9.88 -6.93
CA GLY A 418 25.86 10.44 -7.95
C GLY A 418 25.84 11.97 -7.97
N SER A 419 24.64 12.54 -7.97
CA SER A 419 24.45 13.99 -8.08
C SER A 419 24.89 14.77 -6.84
N GLY A 420 24.87 14.16 -5.66
CA GLY A 420 25.29 14.80 -4.39
C GLY A 420 26.74 15.30 -4.43
N CYS A 421 27.64 14.61 -5.17
CA CYS A 421 29.02 15.05 -5.36
C CYS A 421 29.16 16.40 -6.08
N SER A 422 28.09 16.92 -6.69
CA SER A 422 28.10 18.23 -7.38
C SER A 422 27.77 19.42 -6.46
N SER A 423 27.48 19.16 -5.17
CA SER A 423 27.19 20.24 -4.20
C SER A 423 28.44 20.70 -3.45
N LEU A 424 28.74 21.97 -3.54
CA LEU A 424 29.80 22.61 -2.76
C LEU A 424 29.45 22.64 -1.28
N VAL A 425 28.19 22.79 -0.93
CA VAL A 425 27.73 22.72 0.47
C VAL A 425 28.12 21.39 1.08
N LEU A 426 27.84 20.25 0.42
CA LEU A 426 28.20 18.92 0.91
C LEU A 426 29.72 18.72 1.07
N TYR A 427 30.50 19.30 0.17
CA TYR A 427 31.96 19.29 0.28
C TYR A 427 32.45 20.13 1.48
N LEU A 428 31.98 21.37 1.58
CA LEU A 428 32.44 22.30 2.62
C LEU A 428 32.10 21.84 4.04
N ILE A 429 30.98 21.14 4.24
CA ILE A 429 30.62 20.59 5.55
C ILE A 429 31.21 19.18 5.81
N GLY A 430 32.04 18.68 4.89
CA GLY A 430 32.76 17.43 5.10
C GLY A 430 31.97 16.15 4.72
N VAL A 431 30.78 16.24 4.16
CA VAL A 431 30.02 15.07 3.68
C VAL A 431 30.68 14.46 2.46
N SER A 432 30.92 15.27 1.41
CA SER A 432 31.65 14.84 0.22
C SER A 432 33.14 15.01 0.36
N ILE A 433 33.93 14.07 -0.18
CA ILE A 433 35.38 14.22 -0.34
C ILE A 433 35.74 14.84 -1.70
N ILE A 434 34.77 14.94 -2.62
CA ILE A 434 34.95 15.50 -3.96
C ILE A 434 34.69 17.00 -3.93
N ASP A 435 35.68 17.78 -4.33
CA ASP A 435 35.54 19.24 -4.52
C ASP A 435 34.88 19.53 -5.88
N PRO A 436 33.61 19.99 -5.91
CA PRO A 436 32.92 20.18 -7.20
C PRO A 436 33.46 21.36 -8.02
N ILE A 437 34.20 22.30 -7.41
CA ILE A 437 34.83 23.40 -8.14
C ILE A 437 36.06 22.88 -8.88
N GLU A 438 36.92 22.13 -8.19
CA GLU A 438 38.12 21.55 -8.77
C GLU A 438 37.79 20.58 -9.92
N TRP A 439 36.76 19.73 -9.71
CA TRP A 439 36.30 18.77 -10.70
C TRP A 439 35.31 19.34 -11.72
N LYS A 440 35.01 20.65 -11.67
CA LYS A 440 34.11 21.36 -12.60
C LYS A 440 32.71 20.72 -12.68
N LEU A 441 32.18 20.27 -11.56
CA LEU A 441 30.85 19.69 -11.48
C LEU A 441 29.77 20.76 -11.31
N PRO A 442 28.80 20.86 -12.23
CA PRO A 442 27.76 21.89 -12.13
C PRO A 442 26.72 21.51 -11.05
N PHE A 443 26.33 22.50 -10.23
CA PHE A 443 25.31 22.31 -9.17
C PHE A 443 23.94 21.87 -9.73
N SER A 444 23.62 22.29 -10.94
CA SER A 444 22.36 21.95 -11.60
C SER A 444 22.14 20.44 -11.80
N ARG A 445 23.20 19.62 -11.71
CA ARG A 445 23.07 18.16 -11.65
C ARG A 445 22.46 17.66 -10.36
N PHE A 446 22.72 18.32 -9.25
CA PHE A 446 22.15 18.00 -7.93
C PHE A 446 20.77 18.64 -7.78
N LEU A 447 20.67 19.95 -7.89
CA LEU A 447 19.42 20.68 -7.73
C LEU A 447 19.42 21.94 -8.60
N ASN A 448 18.25 22.33 -9.09
CA ASN A 448 18.04 23.60 -9.79
C ASN A 448 16.64 24.16 -9.51
N GLU A 449 16.45 25.46 -9.78
CA GLU A 449 15.18 26.14 -9.54
C GLU A 449 13.98 25.50 -10.26
N GLY A 450 14.17 24.99 -11.47
CA GLY A 450 13.12 24.35 -12.25
C GLY A 450 12.60 23.09 -11.56
N ARG A 451 13.50 22.26 -11.03
CA ARG A 451 13.15 21.06 -10.27
C ARG A 451 12.41 21.42 -8.99
N VAL A 452 12.88 22.41 -8.23
CA VAL A 452 12.21 22.86 -6.98
C VAL A 452 10.82 23.40 -7.28
N LYS A 453 10.67 24.24 -8.33
CA LYS A 453 9.35 24.73 -8.80
C LYS A 453 8.43 23.61 -9.25
N GLY A 454 8.99 22.55 -9.81
CA GLY A 454 8.26 21.33 -10.19
C GLY A 454 7.94 20.39 -9.02
N GLY A 455 8.30 20.76 -7.77
CA GLY A 455 8.04 19.96 -6.57
C GLY A 455 9.02 18.80 -6.37
N SER A 456 10.18 18.80 -7.07
CA SER A 456 11.23 17.81 -6.86
C SER A 456 12.14 18.23 -5.72
N PHE A 457 12.39 17.30 -4.79
CA PHE A 457 13.31 17.49 -3.66
C PHE A 457 14.74 17.09 -4.03
N PRO A 458 15.76 17.58 -3.28
CA PRO A 458 17.11 17.06 -3.41
C PRO A 458 17.14 15.57 -3.03
N ASP A 459 17.92 14.80 -3.77
CA ASP A 459 18.13 13.37 -3.53
C ASP A 459 19.63 13.13 -3.29
N ILE A 460 19.99 12.79 -2.07
CA ILE A 460 21.38 12.51 -1.67
C ILE A 460 21.50 11.02 -1.38
N ASP A 461 22.06 10.30 -2.35
CA ASP A 461 22.47 8.93 -2.15
C ASP A 461 23.74 8.87 -1.30
N LEU A 462 23.72 8.12 -0.20
CA LEU A 462 24.86 7.91 0.68
C LEU A 462 25.27 6.43 0.68
N ASP A 463 26.46 6.15 0.17
CA ASP A 463 27.08 4.83 0.26
C ASP A 463 27.70 4.65 1.66
N ILE A 464 27.32 3.57 2.33
CA ILE A 464 27.74 3.25 3.69
C ILE A 464 28.37 1.86 3.73
N SER A 465 29.46 1.69 4.49
CA SER A 465 30.12 0.39 4.61
C SER A 465 29.24 -0.65 5.31
N ILE A 466 28.55 -0.32 6.40
CA ILE A 466 27.66 -1.22 7.13
C ILE A 466 26.32 -0.52 7.39
N ARG A 467 25.32 -0.89 6.61
CA ARG A 467 23.99 -0.27 6.66
C ARG A 467 23.27 -0.50 7.99
N GLU A 468 23.43 -1.66 8.58
CA GLU A 468 22.77 -2.03 9.84
C GLU A 468 23.17 -1.08 10.96
N VAL A 469 24.44 -0.73 11.07
CA VAL A 469 24.93 0.25 12.06
C VAL A 469 24.32 1.63 11.85
N CYS A 470 24.15 2.04 10.59
CA CYS A 470 23.47 3.28 10.24
C CYS A 470 22.00 3.24 10.65
N LEU A 471 21.28 2.17 10.36
CA LEU A 471 19.88 2.01 10.74
C LEU A 471 19.70 2.01 12.26
N ASP A 472 20.59 1.36 13.00
CA ASP A 472 20.53 1.36 14.47
C ASP A 472 20.76 2.76 15.04
N TYR A 473 21.70 3.52 14.46
CA TYR A 473 21.90 4.93 14.80
C TYR A 473 20.65 5.77 14.53
N LEU A 474 20.04 5.62 13.35
CA LEU A 474 18.85 6.36 12.96
C LEU A 474 17.65 6.02 13.87
N LYS A 475 17.42 4.73 14.16
CA LYS A 475 16.37 4.28 15.07
C LYS A 475 16.55 4.85 16.48
N ALA A 476 17.77 4.85 16.99
CA ALA A 476 18.07 5.40 18.32
C ALA A 476 17.83 6.92 18.38
N LYS A 477 18.17 7.64 17.30
CA LYS A 477 18.07 9.10 17.23
C LYS A 477 16.65 9.59 16.93
N TYR A 478 16.00 9.03 15.90
CA TYR A 478 14.73 9.54 15.37
C TYR A 478 13.51 8.78 15.90
N GLN A 479 13.70 7.58 16.50
CA GLN A 479 12.64 6.79 17.09
C GLN A 479 11.41 6.68 16.16
N ASP A 480 10.25 7.16 16.61
CA ASP A 480 8.98 7.12 15.86
C ASP A 480 8.93 8.07 14.65
N ASN A 481 9.91 8.94 14.51
CA ASN A 481 10.01 9.89 13.39
C ASN A 481 10.70 9.28 12.16
N MET A 482 11.04 7.99 12.19
CA MET A 482 11.76 7.28 11.14
C MET A 482 11.09 5.95 10.81
N ALA A 483 11.03 5.61 9.51
CA ALA A 483 10.68 4.26 9.08
C ALA A 483 11.43 3.86 7.81
N LEU A 484 11.56 2.54 7.61
CA LEU A 484 11.99 1.97 6.34
C LEU A 484 10.88 2.16 5.30
N ILE A 485 11.25 2.28 4.02
CA ILE A 485 10.26 2.38 2.94
C ILE A 485 9.96 0.97 2.42
N SER A 486 8.67 0.63 2.29
CA SER A 486 8.28 -0.62 1.66
C SER A 486 8.37 -0.54 0.13
N THR A 487 8.45 -1.70 -0.50
CA THR A 487 8.39 -1.85 -1.95
C THR A 487 7.52 -3.04 -2.31
N ASP A 488 6.68 -2.88 -3.32
CA ASP A 488 5.86 -3.97 -3.83
C ASP A 488 6.66 -4.77 -4.87
N VAL A 489 6.69 -6.07 -4.69
CA VAL A 489 7.26 -7.00 -5.67
C VAL A 489 6.13 -7.46 -6.58
N ALA A 490 6.03 -6.84 -7.74
CA ALA A 490 5.02 -7.17 -8.73
C ALA A 490 5.30 -8.51 -9.42
N MET A 491 4.24 -9.15 -9.86
CA MET A 491 4.31 -10.32 -10.74
C MET A 491 4.83 -9.86 -12.12
N ARG A 492 6.16 -9.97 -12.31
CA ARG A 492 6.83 -9.67 -13.57
C ARG A 492 6.78 -10.89 -14.48
N LEU A 493 6.83 -10.68 -15.77
CA LEU A 493 6.53 -11.65 -16.82
C LEU A 493 7.02 -13.10 -16.55
N LYS A 494 8.31 -13.31 -16.31
CA LYS A 494 8.85 -14.65 -16.01
C LYS A 494 8.24 -15.28 -14.76
N LEU A 495 8.08 -14.49 -13.70
CA LEU A 495 7.48 -14.93 -12.45
C LEU A 495 6.00 -15.25 -12.68
N THR A 496 5.29 -14.39 -13.40
CA THR A 496 3.87 -14.55 -13.71
C THR A 496 3.60 -15.86 -14.46
N ILE A 497 4.36 -16.14 -15.51
CA ILE A 497 4.23 -17.39 -16.26
C ILE A 497 4.42 -18.61 -15.33
N ARG A 498 5.46 -18.60 -14.48
CA ARG A 498 5.70 -19.70 -13.52
C ARG A 498 4.57 -19.85 -12.51
N GLU A 499 4.04 -18.78 -11.99
CA GLU A 499 2.96 -18.81 -10.99
C GLU A 499 1.64 -19.30 -11.60
N VAL A 500 1.31 -18.84 -12.81
CA VAL A 500 0.12 -19.29 -13.53
C VAL A 500 0.22 -20.79 -13.86
N GLU A 501 1.36 -21.28 -14.33
CA GLU A 501 1.54 -22.72 -14.58
C GLU A 501 1.49 -23.55 -13.29
N ARG A 502 2.10 -23.08 -12.20
CA ARG A 502 1.96 -23.77 -10.90
C ARG A 502 0.52 -23.84 -10.45
N TRP A 503 -0.23 -22.76 -10.63
CA TRP A 503 -1.65 -22.72 -10.30
C TRP A 503 -2.47 -23.67 -11.17
N MET A 504 -2.18 -23.75 -12.48
CA MET A 504 -2.92 -24.61 -13.42
C MET A 504 -2.54 -26.09 -13.35
N PHE A 505 -1.25 -26.40 -13.19
CA PHE A 505 -0.69 -27.76 -13.34
C PHE A 505 0.01 -28.28 -12.07
N GLY A 506 0.02 -27.53 -10.99
CA GLY A 506 0.76 -27.88 -9.76
C GLY A 506 2.28 -27.77 -9.88
N LYS A 507 2.82 -27.49 -11.06
CA LYS A 507 4.26 -27.34 -11.34
C LYS A 507 4.50 -26.51 -12.61
N VAL A 508 5.69 -26.00 -12.76
CA VAL A 508 6.16 -25.41 -14.03
C VAL A 508 6.61 -26.55 -14.96
N ARG A 509 6.16 -26.54 -16.20
CA ARG A 509 6.54 -27.54 -17.21
C ARG A 509 7.98 -27.26 -17.71
N SER A 510 8.73 -28.32 -18.04
CA SER A 510 10.10 -28.15 -18.56
C SER A 510 10.15 -27.37 -19.88
N SER A 511 9.16 -27.59 -20.77
CA SER A 511 9.03 -26.81 -22.01
C SER A 511 8.86 -25.31 -21.79
N THR A 512 8.23 -24.92 -20.69
CA THR A 512 8.06 -23.53 -20.32
C THR A 512 9.35 -22.95 -19.74
N GLU A 513 10.07 -23.70 -18.89
CA GLU A 513 11.37 -23.26 -18.40
C GLU A 513 12.36 -23.03 -19.56
N ASP A 514 12.36 -23.89 -20.60
CA ASP A 514 13.17 -23.71 -21.81
C ASP A 514 12.88 -22.38 -22.55
N VAL A 515 11.62 -21.91 -22.53
CA VAL A 515 11.26 -20.59 -23.07
C VAL A 515 11.74 -19.47 -22.17
N LEU A 516 11.58 -19.64 -20.84
CA LEU A 516 11.92 -18.61 -19.85
C LEU A 516 13.42 -18.41 -19.69
N ASP A 517 14.23 -19.46 -19.83
CA ASP A 517 15.70 -19.38 -19.70
C ASP A 517 16.31 -18.50 -20.79
N ASP A 518 15.82 -18.62 -22.02
CA ASP A 518 16.28 -17.84 -23.15
C ASP A 518 15.74 -16.39 -23.16
N MET A 519 14.66 -16.11 -22.45
CA MET A 519 14.03 -14.79 -22.43
C MET A 519 14.85 -13.81 -21.55
N PRO A 520 15.15 -12.57 -21.99
CA PRO A 520 15.81 -11.58 -21.17
C PRO A 520 14.92 -11.11 -20.01
N PHE A 521 15.53 -10.47 -19.01
CA PHE A 521 14.78 -9.80 -17.96
C PHE A 521 14.16 -8.51 -18.51
N VAL A 522 12.93 -8.22 -18.06
CA VAL A 522 12.29 -6.94 -18.38
C VAL A 522 13.09 -5.81 -17.70
N PRO A 523 13.52 -4.78 -18.43
CA PRO A 523 14.29 -3.68 -17.86
C PRO A 523 13.54 -2.96 -16.74
N GLN A 524 14.30 -2.38 -15.80
CA GLN A 524 13.72 -1.61 -14.71
C GLN A 524 13.00 -0.37 -15.28
N GLY A 525 11.81 -0.07 -14.76
CA GLY A 525 10.99 1.05 -15.22
C GLY A 525 10.14 0.77 -16.47
N VAL A 526 10.36 -0.36 -17.16
CA VAL A 526 9.56 -0.76 -18.32
C VAL A 526 8.46 -1.73 -17.88
N SER A 527 7.21 -1.52 -18.33
CA SER A 527 6.12 -2.47 -18.08
C SER A 527 6.32 -3.74 -18.91
N ASP A 528 5.73 -4.86 -18.47
CA ASP A 528 5.82 -6.12 -19.22
C ASP A 528 5.20 -6.00 -20.62
N LEU A 529 4.10 -5.25 -20.76
CA LEU A 529 3.48 -4.99 -22.07
C LEU A 529 4.36 -4.14 -22.98
N HIS A 530 4.95 -3.08 -22.46
CA HIS A 530 5.90 -2.25 -23.22
C HIS A 530 7.14 -3.04 -23.64
N PHE A 531 7.64 -3.91 -22.75
CA PHE A 531 8.75 -4.80 -23.10
C PHE A 531 8.38 -5.77 -24.22
N LEU A 532 7.20 -6.36 -24.19
CA LEU A 532 6.77 -7.35 -25.18
C LEU A 532 6.45 -6.74 -26.55
N PHE A 533 5.64 -5.69 -26.56
CA PHE A 533 5.01 -5.15 -27.77
C PHE A 533 5.60 -3.82 -28.23
N GLY A 534 6.55 -3.26 -27.50
CA GLY A 534 7.08 -1.92 -27.77
C GLY A 534 6.12 -0.80 -27.31
N TYR A 535 6.58 0.44 -27.45
CA TYR A 535 5.81 1.63 -27.09
C TYR A 535 6.38 2.87 -27.77
N GLU A 536 5.58 3.92 -27.87
CA GLU A 536 6.06 5.24 -28.27
C GLU A 536 6.57 6.00 -27.04
N ASP A 537 7.81 6.46 -27.06
CA ASP A 537 8.40 7.28 -26.01
C ASP A 537 7.79 8.68 -26.08
N GLU A 538 7.02 9.05 -25.04
CA GLU A 538 6.33 10.35 -24.98
C GLU A 538 7.29 11.55 -25.00
N SER A 539 8.55 11.37 -24.62
CA SER A 539 9.55 12.44 -24.55
C SER A 539 10.25 12.69 -25.89
N THR A 540 10.44 11.64 -26.68
CA THR A 540 11.15 11.71 -27.98
C THR A 540 10.23 11.54 -29.17
N GLY A 541 9.04 10.93 -28.99
CA GLY A 541 8.13 10.54 -30.06
C GLY A 541 8.66 9.38 -30.92
N GLU A 542 9.70 8.68 -30.46
CA GLU A 542 10.28 7.54 -31.16
C GLU A 542 9.64 6.24 -30.73
N HIS A 543 9.47 5.31 -31.67
CA HIS A 543 9.00 3.96 -31.35
C HIS A 543 10.14 3.13 -30.76
N VAL A 544 9.92 2.65 -29.52
CA VAL A 544 10.81 1.69 -28.88
C VAL A 544 10.33 0.28 -29.21
N GLN A 545 11.16 -0.47 -29.93
CA GLN A 545 10.84 -1.82 -30.40
C GLN A 545 10.61 -2.79 -29.25
N GLY A 546 9.54 -3.59 -29.35
CA GLY A 546 9.23 -4.65 -28.39
C GLY A 546 10.09 -5.89 -28.57
N PHE A 547 10.22 -6.69 -27.51
CA PHE A 547 10.98 -7.93 -27.53
C PHE A 547 10.45 -8.92 -28.58
N LEU A 548 9.15 -9.04 -28.73
CA LEU A 548 8.54 -9.91 -29.73
C LEU A 548 8.82 -9.48 -31.18
N GLU A 549 9.15 -8.22 -31.41
CA GLU A 549 9.50 -7.70 -32.72
C GLU A 549 10.99 -7.89 -33.07
N SER A 550 11.82 -8.30 -32.10
CA SER A 550 13.28 -8.39 -32.26
C SER A 550 13.75 -9.45 -33.27
N GLY A 551 12.88 -10.40 -33.65
CA GLY A 551 13.24 -11.52 -34.53
C GLY A 551 14.28 -12.49 -33.94
N SER A 552 14.60 -12.38 -32.65
CA SER A 552 15.52 -13.30 -31.98
C SER A 552 14.90 -14.67 -31.80
N GLN A 553 15.73 -15.72 -31.70
CA GLN A 553 15.27 -17.09 -31.44
C GLN A 553 14.44 -17.17 -30.15
N ALA A 554 14.82 -16.42 -29.12
CA ALA A 554 14.09 -16.36 -27.86
C ALA A 554 12.70 -15.70 -28.03
N ALA A 555 12.60 -14.64 -28.86
CA ALA A 555 11.32 -14.03 -29.19
C ALA A 555 10.41 -14.98 -29.96
N GLU A 556 10.95 -15.74 -30.92
CA GLU A 556 10.17 -16.72 -31.68
C GLU A 556 9.69 -17.89 -30.79
N LYS A 557 10.51 -18.36 -29.83
CA LYS A 557 10.07 -19.34 -28.82
C LYS A 557 8.91 -18.81 -27.98
N LEU A 558 9.00 -17.55 -27.53
CA LEU A 558 7.93 -16.95 -26.74
C LEU A 558 6.66 -16.72 -27.58
N LYS A 559 6.76 -16.30 -28.83
CA LYS A 559 5.62 -16.21 -29.75
C LYS A 559 4.90 -17.55 -29.90
N ASN A 560 5.67 -18.62 -30.16
CA ASN A 560 5.10 -19.97 -30.25
C ASN A 560 4.41 -20.40 -28.97
N TYR A 561 5.00 -20.09 -27.79
CA TYR A 561 4.35 -20.33 -26.50
C TYR A 561 3.03 -19.59 -26.38
N ILE A 562 3.00 -18.28 -26.72
CA ILE A 562 1.79 -17.46 -26.70
C ILE A 562 0.70 -18.03 -27.63
N GLU A 563 1.07 -18.49 -28.83
CA GLU A 563 0.13 -19.03 -29.81
C GLU A 563 -0.41 -20.40 -29.43
N THR A 564 0.40 -21.24 -28.81
CA THR A 564 0.02 -22.60 -28.40
C THR A 564 -0.71 -22.62 -27.06
N GLU A 565 -0.41 -21.71 -26.15
CA GLU A 565 -0.90 -21.68 -24.76
C GLU A 565 -1.76 -20.42 -24.51
N LYS A 566 -2.71 -20.14 -25.39
CA LYS A 566 -3.54 -18.92 -25.36
C LYS A 566 -4.27 -18.71 -24.04
N GLU A 567 -4.87 -19.75 -23.49
CA GLU A 567 -5.60 -19.66 -22.22
C GLU A 567 -4.68 -19.32 -21.04
N ILE A 568 -3.48 -19.91 -21.01
CA ILE A 568 -2.46 -19.59 -20.02
C ILE A 568 -2.03 -18.14 -20.18
N TRP A 569 -1.81 -17.72 -21.44
CA TRP A 569 -1.33 -16.37 -21.75
C TRP A 569 -2.33 -15.27 -21.36
N GLU A 570 -3.61 -15.48 -21.55
CA GLU A 570 -4.65 -14.57 -21.08
C GLU A 570 -4.58 -14.36 -19.56
N VAL A 571 -4.40 -15.44 -18.80
CA VAL A 571 -4.22 -15.36 -17.35
C VAL A 571 -2.90 -14.65 -16.98
N VAL A 572 -1.82 -14.93 -17.72
CA VAL A 572 -0.52 -14.23 -17.51
C VAL A 572 -0.66 -12.73 -17.71
N LEU A 573 -1.35 -12.29 -18.75
CA LEU A 573 -1.58 -10.86 -19.00
C LEU A 573 -2.43 -10.22 -17.88
N ALA A 574 -3.46 -10.92 -17.43
CA ALA A 574 -4.30 -10.44 -16.34
C ALA A 574 -3.53 -10.28 -15.01
N CYS A 575 -2.58 -11.18 -14.73
CA CYS A 575 -1.76 -11.17 -13.52
C CYS A 575 -0.54 -10.23 -13.60
N SER A 576 -0.12 -9.83 -14.81
CA SER A 576 1.11 -9.06 -15.00
C SER A 576 1.04 -7.69 -14.31
N GLY A 577 2.07 -7.35 -13.55
CA GLY A 577 2.18 -6.07 -12.82
C GLY A 577 1.39 -6.00 -11.51
N ILE A 578 0.60 -7.02 -11.19
CA ILE A 578 -0.10 -7.09 -9.89
C ILE A 578 0.90 -7.39 -8.77
N PRO A 579 0.87 -6.69 -7.62
CA PRO A 579 1.72 -6.99 -6.48
C PRO A 579 1.50 -8.42 -5.97
N LYS A 580 2.59 -9.17 -5.74
CA LYS A 580 2.53 -10.50 -5.13
C LYS A 580 3.00 -10.51 -3.69
N THR A 581 4.13 -9.85 -3.44
CA THR A 581 4.72 -9.77 -2.10
C THR A 581 5.20 -8.36 -1.83
N ARG A 582 5.38 -8.05 -0.56
CA ARG A 582 5.94 -6.78 -0.12
C ARG A 582 7.33 -6.99 0.46
N GLY A 583 8.28 -6.15 0.07
CA GLY A 583 9.64 -6.10 0.56
C GLY A 583 9.95 -4.77 1.23
N VAL A 584 11.20 -4.63 1.70
CA VAL A 584 11.76 -3.38 2.20
C VAL A 584 12.73 -2.82 1.16
N HIS A 585 12.66 -1.53 0.87
CA HIS A 585 13.58 -0.86 -0.04
C HIS A 585 15.03 -0.97 0.47
N ALA A 586 15.96 -1.33 -0.42
CA ALA A 586 17.34 -1.64 -0.05
C ALA A 586 18.11 -0.48 0.62
N GLY A 587 17.81 0.78 0.27
CA GLY A 587 18.46 1.99 0.78
C GLY A 587 17.50 2.97 1.45
N GLY A 588 16.23 2.96 1.04
CA GLY A 588 15.27 4.00 1.38
C GLY A 588 14.85 4.03 2.84
N VAL A 589 14.94 5.21 3.41
CA VAL A 589 14.46 5.56 4.75
C VAL A 589 13.68 6.87 4.63
N VAL A 590 12.60 7.00 5.34
CA VAL A 590 11.90 8.29 5.51
C VAL A 590 12.09 8.79 6.94
N ILE A 591 12.40 10.08 7.07
CA ILE A 591 12.56 10.77 8.37
C ILE A 591 11.67 12.00 8.34
N THR A 592 10.84 12.14 9.36
CA THR A 592 9.83 13.21 9.46
C THR A 592 10.03 14.04 10.73
N PRO A 593 9.57 15.31 10.76
CA PRO A 593 9.68 16.15 11.96
C PRO A 593 8.69 15.77 13.08
N VAL A 594 7.73 14.91 12.78
CA VAL A 594 6.71 14.37 13.70
C VAL A 594 6.65 12.85 13.60
N PRO A 595 6.02 12.15 14.55
CA PRO A 595 5.87 10.69 14.46
C PRO A 595 5.28 10.27 13.12
N ILE A 596 5.99 9.39 12.41
CA ILE A 596 5.68 9.05 11.01
C ILE A 596 4.30 8.42 10.86
N GLN A 597 3.90 7.60 11.82
CA GLN A 597 2.61 6.92 11.84
C GLN A 597 1.42 7.89 11.96
N SER A 598 1.62 9.12 12.43
CA SER A 598 0.56 10.14 12.44
C SER A 598 0.18 10.62 11.03
N ILE A 599 0.97 10.28 10.01
CA ILE A 599 0.83 10.78 8.65
C ILE A 599 0.89 9.67 7.61
N ILE A 600 1.82 8.74 7.78
CA ILE A 600 2.07 7.62 6.87
C ILE A 600 1.80 6.33 7.65
N PRO A 601 0.79 5.55 7.25
CA PRO A 601 0.51 4.29 7.92
C PRO A 601 1.72 3.35 7.79
N LEU A 602 1.96 2.56 8.82
CA LEU A 602 3.03 1.58 8.83
C LEU A 602 2.47 0.17 8.60
N THR A 603 3.34 -0.70 8.14
CA THR A 603 3.06 -2.14 7.98
C THR A 603 4.29 -2.94 8.40
N LYS A 604 4.10 -4.20 8.73
CA LYS A 604 5.21 -5.08 9.10
C LYS A 604 5.65 -5.89 7.87
N VAL A 605 6.93 -5.79 7.52
CA VAL A 605 7.54 -6.51 6.41
C VAL A 605 8.79 -7.24 6.94
N ASN A 606 8.84 -8.56 6.84
CA ASN A 606 9.96 -9.38 7.36
C ASN A 606 10.33 -9.00 8.81
N ASP A 607 9.33 -8.93 9.68
CA ASP A 607 9.45 -8.55 11.10
C ASP A 607 9.97 -7.13 11.38
N GLN A 608 10.05 -6.27 10.37
CA GLN A 608 10.43 -4.87 10.50
C GLN A 608 9.25 -3.96 10.16
N LEU A 609 9.08 -2.87 10.92
CA LEU A 609 8.14 -1.82 10.57
C LEU A 609 8.67 -1.01 9.39
N ALA A 610 7.83 -0.87 8.37
CA ALA A 610 8.08 -0.06 7.19
C ALA A 610 6.83 0.76 6.85
N THR A 611 6.96 1.76 5.99
CA THR A 611 5.80 2.50 5.50
C THR A 611 4.84 1.57 4.76
N ALA A 612 3.54 1.70 4.96
CA ALA A 612 2.55 1.01 4.14
C ALA A 612 2.52 1.57 2.69
N TYR A 613 3.01 2.77 2.51
CA TYR A 613 3.19 3.41 1.21
C TYR A 613 4.55 3.04 0.61
N THR A 614 4.58 2.73 -0.69
CA THR A 614 5.82 2.67 -1.45
C THR A 614 6.38 4.07 -1.66
N MET A 615 7.63 4.19 -2.13
CA MET A 615 8.32 5.47 -2.29
C MET A 615 7.49 6.55 -3.00
N LYS A 616 6.85 6.21 -4.13
CA LYS A 616 5.98 7.14 -4.87
C LYS A 616 4.92 7.77 -3.98
N TRP A 617 4.28 6.97 -3.15
CA TRP A 617 3.18 7.41 -2.30
C TRP A 617 3.66 8.10 -1.01
N VAL A 618 4.86 7.74 -0.52
CA VAL A 618 5.54 8.51 0.55
C VAL A 618 5.80 9.95 0.08
N GLU A 619 6.35 10.13 -1.11
CA GLU A 619 6.58 11.46 -1.70
C GLU A 619 5.26 12.18 -1.99
N TYR A 620 4.25 11.46 -2.48
CA TYR A 620 2.93 12.03 -2.75
C TYR A 620 2.27 12.66 -1.53
N VAL A 621 2.46 12.10 -0.35
CA VAL A 621 1.95 12.67 0.93
C VAL A 621 2.92 13.63 1.59
N GLY A 622 4.01 13.99 0.92
CA GLY A 622 4.99 15.00 1.36
C GLY A 622 6.18 14.46 2.14
N GLY A 623 6.33 13.14 2.25
CA GLY A 623 7.53 12.52 2.84
C GLY A 623 8.77 12.73 1.97
N VAL A 624 9.94 12.77 2.59
CA VAL A 624 11.22 12.89 1.89
C VAL A 624 12.06 11.66 2.17
N LYS A 625 12.56 11.06 1.10
CA LYS A 625 13.42 9.90 1.15
C LYS A 625 14.86 10.27 1.45
N PHE A 626 15.52 9.41 2.21
CA PHE A 626 16.97 9.34 2.35
C PHE A 626 17.44 7.98 1.85
N ASP A 627 18.47 7.96 1.02
CA ASP A 627 19.06 6.71 0.52
C ASP A 627 20.38 6.40 1.22
N PHE A 628 20.33 5.41 2.11
CA PHE A 628 21.49 4.88 2.84
C PHE A 628 21.76 3.45 2.34
N LEU A 629 22.71 3.33 1.40
CA LEU A 629 22.98 2.09 0.70
C LEU A 629 24.21 1.38 1.27
N GLY A 630 24.04 0.14 1.72
CA GLY A 630 25.15 -0.73 2.11
C GLY A 630 25.95 -1.19 0.89
N VAL A 631 27.25 -0.89 0.86
CA VAL A 631 28.15 -1.23 -0.26
C VAL A 631 29.24 -2.19 0.21
N LYS A 632 29.18 -3.45 -0.24
CA LYS A 632 30.12 -4.51 0.16
C LYS A 632 31.61 -4.16 -0.05
N THR A 633 31.93 -3.42 -1.11
CA THR A 633 33.30 -2.95 -1.36
C THR A 633 33.76 -1.97 -0.28
N LEU A 634 32.90 -1.05 0.15
CA LEU A 634 33.20 -0.13 1.24
C LEU A 634 33.32 -0.87 2.58
N GLU A 635 32.50 -1.89 2.81
CA GLU A 635 32.61 -2.77 3.97
C GLU A 635 34.00 -3.44 4.04
N SER A 636 34.42 -4.05 2.93
CA SER A 636 35.76 -4.67 2.84
C SER A 636 36.89 -3.67 3.07
N LEU A 637 36.79 -2.46 2.51
CA LEU A 637 37.75 -1.38 2.72
C LEU A 637 37.75 -0.90 4.18
N SER A 638 36.60 -0.73 4.79
CA SER A 638 36.47 -0.33 6.21
C SER A 638 37.14 -1.35 7.13
N HIS A 639 36.90 -2.64 6.91
CA HIS A 639 37.56 -3.70 7.67
C HIS A 639 39.08 -3.71 7.45
N SER A 640 39.55 -3.48 6.22
CA SER A 640 40.98 -3.42 5.89
C SER A 640 41.67 -2.25 6.59
N PHE A 641 41.05 -1.06 6.56
CA PHE A 641 41.57 0.12 7.25
C PHE A 641 41.68 -0.09 8.76
N LYS A 642 40.65 -0.69 9.36
CA LYS A 642 40.65 -1.02 10.77
C LYS A 642 41.74 -2.01 11.12
N ALA A 643 41.90 -3.05 10.34
CA ALA A 643 42.99 -4.05 10.54
C ALA A 643 44.38 -3.43 10.40
N ILE A 644 44.60 -2.51 9.45
CA ILE A 644 45.86 -1.78 9.29
C ILE A 644 46.12 -0.88 10.50
N GLN A 645 45.09 -0.15 10.96
CA GLN A 645 45.21 0.70 12.13
C GLN A 645 45.55 -0.11 13.39
N GLU A 646 44.85 -1.22 13.62
CA GLU A 646 45.07 -2.08 14.78
C GLU A 646 46.44 -2.77 14.77
N ASN A 647 46.93 -3.24 13.61
CA ASN A 647 48.17 -4.00 13.50
C ASN A 647 49.40 -3.14 13.24
N LEU A 648 49.28 -2.00 12.57
CA LEU A 648 50.42 -1.16 12.15
C LEU A 648 50.42 0.24 12.76
N GLY A 649 49.37 0.62 13.50
CA GLY A 649 49.22 1.97 14.09
C GLY A 649 49.06 3.10 13.07
N VAL A 650 48.73 2.76 11.80
CA VAL A 650 48.53 3.75 10.75
C VAL A 650 47.11 4.25 10.82
N VAL A 651 46.92 5.55 10.99
CA VAL A 651 45.60 6.22 10.93
C VAL A 651 45.40 6.76 9.51
N PHE A 652 44.27 6.46 8.92
CA PHE A 652 43.87 7.01 7.64
C PHE A 652 43.03 8.25 7.90
N ASP A 653 43.43 9.37 7.29
CA ASP A 653 42.68 10.63 7.33
C ASP A 653 41.46 10.62 6.41
#